data_72648585883c6648340ebe44ea2da5a0
#
_entry.id   72648585883c6648340ebe44ea2da5a0
#
_cell.length_a   1.000
_cell.length_b   1.000
_cell.length_c   1.000
_cell.angle_alpha   90.00
_cell.angle_beta   90.00
_cell.angle_gamma   90.00
#
_symmetry.space_group_name_H-M   'P 1'
#
loop_
_entity.id
_entity.type
_entity.pdbx_description
1 polymer ?
#
loop_
_entity_poly.entity_id
_entity_poly.type
_entity_poly.pdbx_seq_one_letter_code
_entity_poly.pdbx_strand_id
1 'polypeptide(L)'
;KGEIKFFLSKMGGGEIKKAEVSKEELLAQAKEFTVYVRGTYITEIDLIASYMLLSEEETGLLSEKELVNEDILNIAYWTRKKFRPDSFEGLKIKFIGEGVFDSLAYGWNYEVKKYTRDLTGDILSSHFPPVITGHEKEFDQLLISLSKGSPNTIIIGEPGTGKTSLVNYFAYESFLGTVPDALAHKKIYELILDRFLSGVSNAGELENRLSTLLSELSNSPNTIIFIQNIENIFGGGGFDFDISGALYDYIKNEKVQIIGTTTIGAFSTYLDNKESIRDLFGIVKILEFDEAKSLLLLCEKAEQLEKKNNIKILYSALKQCVLLSSVYFPQKFLPGRALELTEEAISATKIQKEKTVSAKDVIELVQAKTHVALLSPDKKEKELLLTLEEKMHKRIIGQERAVSAVAEAMRRARSGFEEKTRPISVFLFLGPTGVGKTETAKVLASEYFGDENAMIRFDMSEFQTQDQLVRILGEKSGEEHIANSLTEQVLQKPFSLILLDEFEKAHPNILDLFLQVFDEGRLTTNQGKTISFKNNIIIATSNAGSELIREKQDITRDALIDALLRNNTFKTELINRFDEVILFKYLSEDEISKITALLLNESFHKLEDDQIIARFDDTVIQKISKKAFDSEFGARNIARYIKENIESFLSKQILENKINKGDQITLSVDNSNNFIVI
;
A
#
# COMPACT_ATOMS: atom_id res chain seq x y z
N LYS A 1 -31.14 5.53 26.44
CA LYS A 1 -30.26 4.51 27.09
C LYS A 1 -29.58 3.60 26.07
N GLY A 2 -30.23 3.20 25.00
CA GLY A 2 -29.64 2.36 23.94
C GLY A 2 -28.57 3.12 23.14
N GLU A 3 -28.86 4.35 22.77
CA GLU A 3 -27.95 5.24 22.04
C GLU A 3 -26.68 5.53 22.83
N ILE A 4 -26.83 5.92 24.10
CA ILE A 4 -25.70 6.20 24.99
C ILE A 4 -24.81 4.95 25.17
N LYS A 5 -25.42 3.76 25.38
CA LYS A 5 -24.68 2.51 25.45
C LYS A 5 -23.90 2.21 24.18
N PHE A 6 -24.49 2.45 23.02
CA PHE A 6 -23.83 2.26 21.74
C PHE A 6 -22.67 3.22 21.57
N PHE A 7 -22.89 4.52 21.81
CA PHE A 7 -21.89 5.56 21.71
C PHE A 7 -20.66 5.22 22.59
N LEU A 8 -20.87 5.02 23.91
CA LEU A 8 -19.80 4.64 24.81
C LEU A 8 -19.10 3.32 24.41
N SER A 9 -19.86 2.38 23.86
CA SER A 9 -19.29 1.11 23.42
C SER A 9 -18.33 1.26 22.25
N LYS A 10 -18.55 2.24 21.37
CA LYS A 10 -17.70 2.51 20.20
C LYS A 10 -16.44 3.28 20.56
N MET A 11 -16.50 4.04 21.64
CA MET A 11 -15.34 4.70 22.24
C MET A 11 -14.41 3.73 23.02
N GLY A 12 -14.79 2.46 23.18
CA GLY A 12 -14.01 1.51 23.99
C GLY A 12 -14.41 1.46 25.47
N GLY A 13 -15.63 1.91 25.82
CA GLY A 13 -16.15 1.98 27.18
C GLY A 13 -15.63 3.20 27.96
N GLY A 14 -16.19 3.45 29.10
CA GLY A 14 -15.85 4.55 30.03
C GLY A 14 -17.08 5.06 30.73
N GLU A 15 -16.90 5.71 31.86
CA GLU A 15 -17.95 6.43 32.56
C GLU A 15 -17.73 7.94 32.37
N ILE A 16 -18.81 8.67 32.07
CA ILE A 16 -18.78 10.14 31.93
C ILE A 16 -18.71 10.73 33.33
N LYS A 17 -17.63 11.45 33.63
CA LYS A 17 -17.46 12.13 34.92
C LYS A 17 -18.22 13.46 34.94
N LYS A 18 -18.58 13.93 36.13
CA LYS A 18 -19.21 15.23 36.31
C LYS A 18 -18.14 16.33 36.21
N ALA A 19 -18.25 17.20 35.20
CA ALA A 19 -17.50 18.46 35.12
C ALA A 19 -18.46 19.64 35.13
N GLU A 20 -17.99 20.81 35.55
CA GLU A 20 -18.77 22.04 35.55
C GLU A 20 -18.75 22.66 34.13
N VAL A 21 -19.75 22.32 33.33
CA VAL A 21 -19.99 22.93 32.03
C VAL A 21 -21.23 23.80 32.12
N SER A 22 -21.15 25.03 31.62
CA SER A 22 -22.28 25.97 31.58
C SER A 22 -23.39 25.42 30.68
N LYS A 23 -24.63 25.50 31.12
CA LYS A 23 -25.79 25.04 30.34
C LYS A 23 -25.93 25.78 28.99
N GLU A 24 -25.54 27.05 28.97
CA GLU A 24 -25.65 27.90 27.77
C GLU A 24 -24.58 27.50 26.74
N GLU A 25 -23.37 27.28 27.17
CA GLU A 25 -22.25 26.77 26.29
C GLU A 25 -22.55 25.39 25.78
N LEU A 26 -23.05 24.48 26.60
CA LEU A 26 -23.41 23.12 26.19
C LEU A 26 -24.50 23.13 25.12
N LEU A 27 -25.54 23.98 25.28
CA LEU A 27 -26.61 24.09 24.30
C LEU A 27 -26.15 24.77 23.01
N ALA A 28 -25.23 25.74 23.07
CA ALA A 28 -24.64 26.39 21.92
C ALA A 28 -23.83 25.38 21.08
N GLN A 29 -22.95 24.62 21.73
CA GLN A 29 -22.12 23.59 21.09
C GLN A 29 -22.96 22.46 20.50
N ALA A 30 -23.98 21.99 21.23
CA ALA A 30 -24.91 20.96 20.75
C ALA A 30 -25.72 21.42 19.52
N LYS A 31 -26.00 22.71 19.43
CA LYS A 31 -26.68 23.31 18.27
C LYS A 31 -25.78 23.36 17.04
N GLU A 32 -24.53 23.76 17.19
CA GLU A 32 -23.50 23.69 16.15
C GLU A 32 -23.31 22.26 15.66
N PHE A 33 -23.19 21.34 16.60
CA PHE A 33 -23.04 19.92 16.28
C PHE A 33 -24.25 19.36 15.53
N THR A 34 -25.49 19.72 15.93
CA THR A 34 -26.72 19.32 15.23
C THR A 34 -26.71 19.78 13.76
N VAL A 35 -26.21 20.98 13.48
CA VAL A 35 -26.06 21.49 12.11
C VAL A 35 -25.00 20.70 11.35
N TYR A 36 -23.88 20.40 11.98
CA TYR A 36 -22.81 19.59 11.39
C TYR A 36 -23.29 18.22 10.93
N VAL A 37 -24.11 17.54 11.76
CA VAL A 37 -24.68 16.21 11.43
C VAL A 37 -25.98 16.30 10.60
N ARG A 38 -26.32 17.46 10.05
CA ARG A 38 -27.53 17.74 9.28
C ARG A 38 -28.82 17.31 9.99
N GLY A 39 -28.84 17.48 11.29
CA GLY A 39 -30.00 17.19 12.13
C GLY A 39 -31.02 18.33 12.17
N THR A 40 -32.28 18.01 12.46
CA THR A 40 -33.37 18.99 12.62
C THR A 40 -33.65 19.34 14.06
N TYR A 41 -33.15 18.56 15.01
CA TYR A 41 -33.34 18.76 16.46
C TYR A 41 -32.13 18.21 17.24
N ILE A 42 -31.92 18.76 18.45
CA ILE A 42 -30.85 18.32 19.35
C ILE A 42 -31.25 17.02 20.03
N THR A 43 -30.40 16.02 20.01
CA THR A 43 -30.58 14.71 20.68
C THR A 43 -29.77 14.59 21.95
N GLU A 44 -30.04 13.55 22.76
CA GLU A 44 -29.21 13.23 23.94
C GLU A 44 -27.73 12.99 23.56
N ILE A 45 -27.47 12.43 22.38
CA ILE A 45 -26.13 12.17 21.88
C ILE A 45 -25.40 13.46 21.55
N ASP A 46 -26.08 14.45 20.96
CA ASP A 46 -25.49 15.75 20.64
C ASP A 46 -25.07 16.48 21.93
N LEU A 47 -25.88 16.38 22.99
CA LEU A 47 -25.56 16.93 24.29
C LEU A 47 -24.35 16.22 24.93
N ILE A 48 -24.29 14.89 24.85
CA ILE A 48 -23.18 14.12 25.44
C ILE A 48 -21.89 14.39 24.68
N ALA A 49 -21.93 14.39 23.34
CA ALA A 49 -20.76 14.70 22.51
C ALA A 49 -20.24 16.11 22.81
N SER A 50 -21.16 17.10 22.87
CA SER A 50 -20.81 18.48 23.20
C SER A 50 -20.24 18.64 24.64
N TYR A 51 -20.80 17.92 25.59
CA TYR A 51 -20.27 17.87 26.93
C TYR A 51 -18.85 17.34 27.00
N MET A 52 -18.56 16.25 26.28
CA MET A 52 -17.22 15.67 26.21
C MET A 52 -16.21 16.59 25.52
N LEU A 53 -16.64 17.38 24.54
CA LEU A 53 -15.80 18.37 23.87
C LEU A 53 -15.47 19.60 24.75
N LEU A 54 -16.36 19.96 25.66
CA LEU A 54 -16.22 21.13 26.54
C LEU A 54 -15.53 20.79 27.86
N SER A 55 -15.44 19.51 28.24
CA SER A 55 -14.91 19.09 29.53
C SER A 55 -13.40 18.84 29.44
N GLU A 56 -12.60 19.61 30.16
CA GLU A 56 -11.14 19.44 30.23
C GLU A 56 -10.73 18.07 30.83
N GLU A 57 -11.52 17.50 31.74
CA GLU A 57 -11.26 16.18 32.34
C GLU A 57 -11.50 15.05 31.38
N GLU A 58 -12.46 15.17 30.46
CA GLU A 58 -12.77 14.15 29.45
C GLU A 58 -11.75 14.15 28.28
N THR A 59 -11.06 15.29 28.05
CA THR A 59 -9.96 15.33 27.07
C THR A 59 -8.79 14.43 27.46
N GLY A 60 -8.56 14.20 28.75
CA GLY A 60 -7.60 13.21 29.26
C GLY A 60 -7.99 11.77 28.94
N LEU A 61 -9.26 11.43 29.02
CA LEU A 61 -9.82 10.12 28.68
C LEU A 61 -9.76 9.82 27.17
N LEU A 62 -9.86 10.87 26.35
CA LEU A 62 -9.74 10.77 24.90
C LEU A 62 -8.30 10.48 24.47
N SER A 63 -7.33 11.12 25.10
CA SER A 63 -5.91 10.89 24.84
C SER A 63 -5.46 9.48 25.24
N GLU A 64 -6.02 8.91 26.32
CA GLU A 64 -5.79 7.50 26.69
C GLU A 64 -6.31 6.51 25.63
N LYS A 65 -7.34 6.88 24.86
CA LYS A 65 -7.98 6.04 23.85
C LYS A 65 -7.54 6.39 22.43
N GLU A 66 -6.55 7.25 22.28
CA GLU A 66 -6.05 7.73 20.98
C GLU A 66 -7.16 8.37 20.11
N LEU A 67 -8.15 9.02 20.73
CA LEU A 67 -9.24 9.73 20.09
C LEU A 67 -9.01 11.24 20.14
N VAL A 68 -9.39 11.93 19.07
CA VAL A 68 -9.41 13.40 18.98
C VAL A 68 -10.84 13.91 18.94
N ASN A 69 -11.01 15.23 19.11
CA ASN A 69 -12.34 15.87 19.15
C ASN A 69 -13.20 15.53 17.91
N GLU A 70 -12.61 15.44 16.74
CA GLU A 70 -13.31 15.06 15.50
C GLU A 70 -13.85 13.61 15.55
N ASP A 71 -13.16 12.72 16.25
CA ASP A 71 -13.61 11.34 16.41
C ASP A 71 -14.90 11.25 17.25
N ILE A 72 -15.07 12.12 18.24
CA ILE A 72 -16.33 12.22 19.02
C ILE A 72 -17.48 12.59 18.09
N LEU A 73 -17.26 13.59 17.22
CA LEU A 73 -18.26 14.03 16.24
C LEU A 73 -18.66 12.90 15.31
N ASN A 74 -17.70 12.15 14.81
CA ASN A 74 -17.92 11.02 13.91
C ASN A 74 -18.66 9.85 14.60
N ILE A 75 -18.31 9.52 15.84
CA ILE A 75 -18.99 8.47 16.62
C ILE A 75 -20.43 8.91 16.96
N ALA A 76 -20.63 10.17 17.27
CA ALA A 76 -21.97 10.72 17.54
C ALA A 76 -22.83 10.72 16.25
N TYR A 77 -22.28 11.12 15.12
CA TYR A 77 -22.93 11.01 13.80
C TYR A 77 -23.32 9.56 13.50
N TRP A 78 -22.40 8.61 13.66
CA TRP A 78 -22.66 7.18 13.49
C TRP A 78 -23.79 6.68 14.40
N THR A 79 -23.73 7.03 15.70
CA THR A 79 -24.76 6.66 16.67
C THR A 79 -26.13 7.22 16.27
N ARG A 80 -26.16 8.49 15.88
CA ARG A 80 -27.38 9.18 15.48
C ARG A 80 -28.01 8.57 14.23
N LYS A 81 -27.18 8.22 13.22
CA LYS A 81 -27.65 7.57 11.99
C LYS A 81 -28.26 6.20 12.27
N LYS A 82 -27.67 5.43 13.18
CA LYS A 82 -28.18 4.11 13.60
C LYS A 82 -29.56 4.17 14.25
N PHE A 83 -29.81 5.16 15.07
CA PHE A 83 -31.06 5.28 15.86
C PHE A 83 -32.06 6.24 15.24
N ARG A 84 -31.90 6.68 14.00
CA ARG A 84 -32.92 7.46 13.29
C ARG A 84 -34.20 6.64 13.12
N PRO A 85 -35.40 7.28 13.33
CA PRO A 85 -36.69 6.62 13.12
C PRO A 85 -36.89 6.17 11.68
N ASP A 86 -36.20 6.81 10.73
CA ASP A 86 -36.30 6.56 9.30
C ASP A 86 -35.41 5.39 8.83
N SER A 87 -34.64 4.76 9.71
CA SER A 87 -33.98 3.50 9.39
C SER A 87 -35.05 2.41 9.29
N PHE A 88 -35.31 1.98 8.07
CA PHE A 88 -36.27 0.95 7.70
C PHE A 88 -35.99 -0.40 8.38
N GLU A 89 -36.29 -0.52 9.67
CA GLU A 89 -36.34 -1.83 10.36
C GLU A 89 -37.61 -2.60 10.09
N GLY A 90 -38.46 -2.13 9.16
CA GLY A 90 -39.86 -2.57 9.08
C GLY A 90 -40.28 -3.45 7.90
N LEU A 91 -39.58 -3.44 6.79
CA LEU A 91 -39.99 -4.29 5.66
C LEU A 91 -39.13 -5.56 5.62
N LYS A 92 -39.50 -6.56 6.42
CA LYS A 92 -39.18 -7.94 6.12
C LYS A 92 -39.97 -8.35 4.90
N ILE A 93 -39.54 -7.92 3.70
CA ILE A 93 -40.06 -8.47 2.45
C ILE A 93 -39.54 -9.91 2.44
N LYS A 94 -40.42 -10.85 2.80
CA LYS A 94 -40.22 -12.26 2.51
C LYS A 94 -40.26 -12.37 0.99
N PHE A 95 -39.09 -12.44 0.36
CA PHE A 95 -38.98 -12.83 -1.02
C PHE A 95 -39.57 -14.24 -1.14
N ILE A 96 -40.78 -14.33 -1.66
CA ILE A 96 -41.40 -15.60 -2.02
C ILE A 96 -40.80 -15.91 -3.38
N GLY A 97 -39.96 -16.92 -3.48
CA GLY A 97 -39.15 -17.26 -4.65
C GLY A 97 -39.90 -17.20 -5.99
N GLU A 98 -39.18 -17.43 -7.09
CA GLU A 98 -39.65 -17.35 -8.46
C GLU A 98 -41.01 -18.02 -8.66
N GLY A 99 -42.06 -17.22 -8.79
CA GLY A 99 -43.43 -17.65 -9.07
C GLY A 99 -43.83 -17.36 -10.50
N VAL A 100 -45.00 -17.87 -10.93
CA VAL A 100 -45.57 -17.62 -12.24
C VAL A 100 -45.75 -16.12 -12.51
N PHE A 101 -46.00 -15.33 -11.48
CA PHE A 101 -46.12 -13.85 -11.58
C PHE A 101 -44.78 -13.17 -11.86
N ASP A 102 -43.66 -13.70 -11.39
CA ASP A 102 -42.31 -13.20 -11.69
C ASP A 102 -41.97 -13.37 -13.17
N SER A 103 -42.35 -14.52 -13.75
CA SER A 103 -42.19 -14.80 -15.18
C SER A 103 -43.08 -13.92 -16.06
N LEU A 104 -44.26 -13.53 -15.58
CA LEU A 104 -45.15 -12.60 -16.29
C LEU A 104 -44.63 -11.15 -16.26
N ALA A 105 -44.04 -10.74 -15.17
CA ALA A 105 -43.50 -9.36 -14.99
C ALA A 105 -42.16 -9.14 -15.71
N TYR A 106 -41.25 -10.14 -15.70
CA TYR A 106 -39.90 -10.03 -16.16
C TYR A 106 -39.51 -10.96 -17.32
N GLY A 107 -40.45 -11.76 -17.86
CA GLY A 107 -40.19 -12.73 -18.91
C GLY A 107 -39.60 -14.06 -18.42
N TRP A 108 -39.56 -15.07 -19.31
CA TRP A 108 -39.04 -16.40 -18.97
C TRP A 108 -37.56 -16.48 -18.83
N ASN A 109 -36.80 -15.63 -19.53
CA ASN A 109 -35.35 -15.39 -19.43
C ASN A 109 -34.51 -16.66 -19.20
N TYR A 110 -34.77 -17.74 -19.96
CA TYR A 110 -34.14 -19.04 -19.78
C TYR A 110 -32.64 -19.01 -20.12
N GLU A 111 -32.28 -18.43 -21.27
CA GLU A 111 -30.89 -18.30 -21.72
C GLU A 111 -30.14 -17.27 -20.86
N VAL A 112 -30.81 -16.17 -20.51
CA VAL A 112 -30.23 -15.15 -19.59
C VAL A 112 -29.83 -15.78 -18.28
N LYS A 113 -30.67 -16.59 -17.65
CA LYS A 113 -30.42 -17.25 -16.36
C LYS A 113 -29.23 -18.23 -16.39
N LYS A 114 -28.90 -18.78 -17.56
CA LYS A 114 -27.71 -19.67 -17.68
C LYS A 114 -26.39 -18.93 -17.45
N TYR A 115 -26.29 -17.71 -17.93
CA TYR A 115 -25.05 -16.92 -17.95
C TYR A 115 -25.05 -15.75 -16.98
N THR A 116 -26.18 -15.52 -16.29
CA THR A 116 -26.33 -14.39 -15.37
C THR A 116 -26.62 -14.83 -13.95
N ARG A 117 -26.47 -13.88 -13.05
CA ARG A 117 -26.89 -13.95 -11.65
C ARG A 117 -27.98 -12.90 -11.40
N ASP A 118 -29.04 -13.25 -10.69
CA ASP A 118 -30.05 -12.30 -10.26
C ASP A 118 -29.55 -11.40 -9.13
N LEU A 119 -28.98 -10.25 -9.50
CA LEU A 119 -28.41 -9.32 -8.54
C LEU A 119 -29.47 -8.71 -7.61
N THR A 120 -30.67 -8.42 -8.15
CA THR A 120 -31.78 -7.88 -7.35
C THR A 120 -32.25 -8.90 -6.31
N GLY A 121 -32.43 -10.17 -6.72
CA GLY A 121 -32.82 -11.25 -5.82
C GLY A 121 -31.80 -11.50 -4.70
N ASP A 122 -30.49 -11.50 -5.02
CA ASP A 122 -29.42 -11.67 -4.05
C ASP A 122 -29.38 -10.52 -3.02
N ILE A 123 -29.55 -9.27 -3.47
CA ILE A 123 -29.59 -8.11 -2.58
C ILE A 123 -30.78 -8.18 -1.63
N LEU A 124 -31.96 -8.55 -2.13
CA LEU A 124 -33.15 -8.66 -1.32
C LEU A 124 -33.09 -9.84 -0.33
N SER A 125 -32.43 -10.92 -0.70
CA SER A 125 -32.18 -12.05 0.21
C SER A 125 -31.17 -11.72 1.29
N SER A 126 -30.35 -10.70 1.08
CA SER A 126 -29.39 -10.23 2.08
C SER A 126 -30.13 -9.57 3.26
N HIS A 127 -29.64 -9.78 4.48
CA HIS A 127 -30.24 -9.20 5.69
C HIS A 127 -29.96 -7.71 5.85
N PHE A 128 -29.17 -7.12 4.93
CA PHE A 128 -28.68 -5.75 5.03
C PHE A 128 -28.85 -5.00 3.70
N PRO A 129 -29.43 -3.81 3.70
CA PRO A 129 -29.52 -2.99 2.50
C PRO A 129 -28.13 -2.52 2.07
N PRO A 130 -27.92 -2.31 0.76
CA PRO A 130 -26.69 -1.69 0.27
C PRO A 130 -26.53 -0.26 0.81
N VAL A 131 -25.28 0.18 0.97
CA VAL A 131 -24.93 1.51 1.47
C VAL A 131 -24.31 2.33 0.34
N ILE A 132 -24.72 3.61 0.21
CA ILE A 132 -24.26 4.52 -0.85
C ILE A 132 -23.41 5.69 -0.32
N THR A 133 -23.24 5.81 0.98
CA THR A 133 -22.58 6.95 1.62
C THR A 133 -21.30 7.37 0.87
N GLY A 134 -21.26 8.65 0.49
CA GLY A 134 -20.15 9.26 -0.24
C GLY A 134 -20.28 9.25 -1.76
N HIS A 135 -21.23 8.49 -2.34
CA HIS A 135 -21.50 8.41 -3.78
C HIS A 135 -22.88 8.92 -4.18
N GLU A 136 -23.47 9.80 -3.38
CA GLU A 136 -24.82 10.33 -3.64
C GLU A 136 -24.89 11.08 -4.96
N LYS A 137 -23.85 11.86 -5.29
CA LYS A 137 -23.76 12.62 -6.54
C LYS A 137 -23.61 11.73 -7.76
N GLU A 138 -22.78 10.71 -7.66
CA GLU A 138 -22.56 9.71 -8.71
C GLU A 138 -23.82 8.87 -8.94
N PHE A 139 -24.61 8.61 -7.88
CA PHE A 139 -25.90 7.96 -8.00
C PHE A 139 -26.90 8.82 -8.77
N ASP A 140 -27.01 10.11 -8.44
CA ASP A 140 -27.86 11.05 -9.18
C ASP A 140 -27.45 11.11 -10.67
N GLN A 141 -26.14 11.13 -10.96
CA GLN A 141 -25.62 11.07 -12.32
C GLN A 141 -26.02 9.77 -13.04
N LEU A 142 -25.95 8.63 -12.34
CA LEU A 142 -26.38 7.33 -12.86
C LEU A 142 -27.88 7.35 -13.23
N LEU A 143 -28.72 7.87 -12.33
CA LEU A 143 -30.18 7.99 -12.57
C LEU A 143 -30.47 8.90 -13.77
N ILE A 144 -29.80 10.04 -13.87
CA ILE A 144 -29.92 10.96 -15.01
C ILE A 144 -29.51 10.29 -16.32
N SER A 145 -28.36 9.57 -16.30
CA SER A 145 -27.84 8.88 -17.47
C SER A 145 -28.83 7.80 -17.98
N LEU A 146 -29.28 6.95 -17.07
CA LEU A 146 -30.22 5.88 -17.40
C LEU A 146 -31.62 6.36 -17.81
N SER A 147 -32.04 7.58 -17.38
CA SER A 147 -33.37 8.16 -17.71
C SER A 147 -33.37 8.94 -19.01
N LYS A 148 -32.22 9.30 -19.59
CA LYS A 148 -32.10 10.02 -20.87
C LYS A 148 -32.17 9.05 -22.04
N GLY A 149 -32.42 9.55 -23.23
CA GLY A 149 -32.62 8.79 -24.47
C GLY A 149 -31.43 7.90 -24.93
N SER A 150 -30.40 7.74 -24.14
CA SER A 150 -29.35 6.71 -24.26
C SER A 150 -29.34 5.92 -22.96
N PRO A 151 -30.12 4.83 -22.86
CA PRO A 151 -30.40 4.16 -21.58
C PRO A 151 -29.23 3.33 -21.06
N ASN A 152 -28.06 3.38 -21.70
CA ASN A 152 -26.89 2.59 -21.34
C ASN A 152 -25.86 3.46 -20.66
N THR A 153 -25.19 2.93 -19.64
CA THR A 153 -24.23 3.69 -18.82
C THR A 153 -22.98 2.87 -18.52
N ILE A 154 -21.82 3.49 -18.66
CA ILE A 154 -20.54 2.93 -18.20
C ILE A 154 -20.09 3.69 -16.97
N ILE A 155 -19.85 2.97 -15.89
CA ILE A 155 -19.28 3.47 -14.64
C ILE A 155 -17.77 3.24 -14.67
N ILE A 156 -17.01 4.34 -14.69
CA ILE A 156 -15.55 4.33 -14.79
C ILE A 156 -14.94 4.64 -13.42
N GLY A 157 -13.99 3.84 -12.98
CA GLY A 157 -13.26 4.08 -11.72
C GLY A 157 -12.29 2.96 -11.43
N GLU A 158 -11.37 3.18 -10.52
CA GLU A 158 -10.37 2.20 -10.15
C GLU A 158 -10.96 1.03 -9.32
N PRO A 159 -10.28 -0.13 -9.22
CA PRO A 159 -10.73 -1.24 -8.39
C PRO A 159 -10.88 -0.84 -6.92
N GLY A 160 -12.00 -1.17 -6.30
CA GLY A 160 -12.25 -0.84 -4.88
C GLY A 160 -12.86 0.54 -4.62
N THR A 161 -13.10 1.37 -5.65
CA THR A 161 -13.75 2.69 -5.49
C THR A 161 -15.26 2.65 -5.28
N GLY A 162 -15.91 1.48 -5.39
CA GLY A 162 -17.34 1.35 -5.09
C GLY A 162 -18.27 1.21 -6.31
N LYS A 163 -17.74 0.98 -7.53
CA LYS A 163 -18.54 0.81 -8.76
C LYS A 163 -19.69 -0.20 -8.60
N THR A 164 -19.36 -1.42 -8.18
CA THR A 164 -20.38 -2.48 -7.96
C THR A 164 -21.33 -2.14 -6.81
N SER A 165 -20.86 -1.45 -5.77
CA SER A 165 -21.73 -1.00 -4.67
C SER A 165 -22.76 0.01 -5.14
N LEU A 166 -22.42 0.89 -6.07
CA LEU A 166 -23.34 1.85 -6.68
C LEU A 166 -24.45 1.12 -7.48
N VAL A 167 -24.08 0.09 -8.25
CA VAL A 167 -25.06 -0.73 -9.00
C VAL A 167 -25.95 -1.53 -8.05
N ASN A 168 -25.39 -2.09 -6.98
CA ASN A 168 -26.18 -2.80 -5.96
C ASN A 168 -27.18 -1.87 -5.27
N TYR A 169 -26.79 -0.65 -4.97
CA TYR A 169 -27.68 0.35 -4.39
C TYR A 169 -28.79 0.74 -5.39
N PHE A 170 -28.43 0.93 -6.65
CA PHE A 170 -29.42 1.18 -7.71
C PHE A 170 -30.42 0.03 -7.85
N ALA A 171 -29.95 -1.22 -7.79
CA ALA A 171 -30.85 -2.40 -7.86
C ALA A 171 -31.85 -2.42 -6.69
N TYR A 172 -31.38 -2.06 -5.49
CA TYR A 172 -32.20 -1.99 -4.29
C TYR A 172 -33.28 -0.87 -4.40
N GLU A 173 -32.85 0.36 -4.73
CA GLU A 173 -33.73 1.52 -4.86
C GLU A 173 -34.75 1.36 -6.04
N SER A 174 -34.30 0.77 -7.15
CA SER A 174 -35.18 0.44 -8.28
C SER A 174 -36.25 -0.54 -7.86
N PHE A 175 -35.91 -1.59 -7.12
CA PHE A 175 -36.90 -2.55 -6.62
C PHE A 175 -37.91 -1.89 -5.69
N LEU A 176 -37.47 -1.00 -4.80
CA LEU A 176 -38.34 -0.26 -3.88
C LEU A 176 -39.24 0.77 -4.61
N GLY A 177 -38.92 1.14 -5.85
CA GLY A 177 -39.61 2.17 -6.59
C GLY A 177 -39.32 3.59 -6.14
N THR A 178 -38.17 3.81 -5.48
CA THR A 178 -37.73 5.13 -4.99
C THR A 178 -36.94 5.93 -6.03
N VAL A 179 -36.73 5.36 -7.21
CA VAL A 179 -36.09 5.97 -8.38
C VAL A 179 -37.17 6.52 -9.34
N PRO A 180 -36.80 7.31 -10.38
CA PRO A 180 -37.78 7.77 -11.40
C PRO A 180 -38.58 6.61 -12.00
N ASP A 181 -39.85 6.85 -12.33
CA ASP A 181 -40.85 5.84 -12.80
C ASP A 181 -40.30 4.95 -13.93
N ALA A 182 -39.52 5.52 -14.85
CA ALA A 182 -38.91 4.77 -15.97
C ALA A 182 -37.90 3.70 -15.52
N LEU A 183 -37.35 3.85 -14.32
CA LEU A 183 -36.34 2.97 -13.73
C LEU A 183 -36.85 2.17 -12.54
N ALA A 184 -38.11 2.45 -12.12
CA ALA A 184 -38.73 1.78 -10.98
C ALA A 184 -39.10 0.32 -11.32
N HIS A 185 -38.94 -0.55 -10.32
CA HIS A 185 -39.29 -1.97 -10.35
C HIS A 185 -38.59 -2.78 -11.45
N LYS A 186 -37.38 -2.35 -11.85
CA LYS A 186 -36.56 -3.11 -12.80
C LYS A 186 -35.73 -4.19 -12.08
N LYS A 187 -35.59 -5.33 -12.76
CA LYS A 187 -34.75 -6.44 -12.30
C LYS A 187 -33.38 -6.38 -12.96
N ILE A 188 -32.32 -6.51 -12.17
CA ILE A 188 -30.95 -6.39 -12.66
C ILE A 188 -30.29 -7.76 -12.65
N TYR A 189 -29.81 -8.18 -13.83
CA TYR A 189 -29.07 -9.41 -14.01
C TYR A 189 -27.58 -9.09 -14.27
N GLU A 190 -26.71 -9.67 -13.48
CA GLU A 190 -25.26 -9.57 -13.67
C GLU A 190 -24.76 -10.65 -14.62
N LEU A 191 -24.15 -10.27 -15.75
CA LEU A 191 -23.53 -11.20 -16.69
C LEU A 191 -22.24 -11.77 -16.10
N ILE A 192 -22.18 -13.09 -15.94
CA ILE A 192 -20.99 -13.80 -15.47
C ILE A 192 -20.15 -14.16 -16.68
N LEU A 193 -19.16 -13.32 -17.01
CA LEU A 193 -18.34 -13.45 -18.20
C LEU A 193 -17.65 -14.82 -18.32
N ASP A 194 -17.13 -15.37 -17.22
CA ASP A 194 -16.48 -16.69 -17.21
C ASP A 194 -17.41 -17.82 -17.68
N ARG A 195 -18.67 -17.79 -17.25
CA ARG A 195 -19.69 -18.75 -17.72
C ARG A 195 -20.09 -18.51 -19.16
N PHE A 196 -20.17 -17.23 -19.54
CA PHE A 196 -20.57 -16.82 -20.88
C PHE A 196 -19.51 -17.21 -21.92
N LEU A 197 -18.24 -17.09 -21.59
CA LEU A 197 -17.08 -17.41 -22.43
C LEU A 197 -16.69 -18.90 -22.39
N SER A 198 -17.11 -19.62 -21.35
CA SER A 198 -16.74 -21.03 -21.17
C SER A 198 -17.23 -21.92 -22.33
N GLY A 199 -16.35 -22.76 -22.86
CA GLY A 199 -16.65 -23.73 -23.90
C GLY A 199 -16.85 -23.14 -25.30
N VAL A 200 -16.53 -21.86 -25.53
CA VAL A 200 -16.58 -21.21 -26.84
C VAL A 200 -15.29 -21.51 -27.61
N SER A 201 -15.45 -21.98 -28.84
CA SER A 201 -14.31 -22.36 -29.70
C SER A 201 -13.96 -21.28 -30.73
N ASN A 202 -14.90 -20.36 -31.04
CA ASN A 202 -14.70 -19.32 -32.06
C ASN A 202 -15.61 -18.11 -31.83
N ALA A 203 -15.27 -16.97 -32.45
CA ALA A 203 -16.00 -15.72 -32.33
C ALA A 203 -17.48 -15.83 -32.74
N GLY A 204 -17.76 -16.56 -33.82
CA GLY A 204 -19.14 -16.71 -34.32
C GLY A 204 -20.09 -17.45 -33.35
N GLU A 205 -19.56 -18.40 -32.59
CA GLU A 205 -20.34 -19.08 -31.52
C GLU A 205 -20.65 -18.10 -30.39
N LEU A 206 -19.69 -17.25 -30.04
CA LEU A 206 -19.85 -16.23 -29.00
C LEU A 206 -20.86 -15.17 -29.42
N GLU A 207 -20.81 -14.69 -30.68
CA GLU A 207 -21.78 -13.76 -31.23
C GLU A 207 -23.19 -14.34 -31.25
N ASN A 208 -23.36 -15.61 -31.66
CA ASN A 208 -24.67 -16.28 -31.62
C ASN A 208 -25.19 -16.40 -30.20
N ARG A 209 -24.33 -16.73 -29.21
CA ARG A 209 -24.72 -16.83 -27.81
C ARG A 209 -25.14 -15.45 -27.25
N LEU A 210 -24.38 -14.39 -27.58
CA LEU A 210 -24.75 -13.02 -27.22
C LEU A 210 -26.04 -12.56 -27.86
N SER A 211 -26.21 -12.80 -29.16
CA SER A 211 -27.42 -12.46 -29.90
C SER A 211 -28.66 -13.16 -29.33
N THR A 212 -28.55 -14.44 -28.95
CA THR A 212 -29.64 -15.17 -28.30
C THR A 212 -30.00 -14.57 -26.94
N LEU A 213 -29.00 -14.26 -26.11
CA LEU A 213 -29.21 -13.62 -24.81
C LEU A 213 -29.85 -12.23 -24.96
N LEU A 214 -29.36 -11.41 -25.87
CA LEU A 214 -29.86 -10.06 -26.11
C LEU A 214 -31.28 -10.09 -26.71
N SER A 215 -31.61 -11.07 -27.57
CA SER A 215 -32.95 -11.24 -28.12
C SER A 215 -33.97 -11.59 -27.03
N GLU A 216 -33.60 -12.44 -26.07
CA GLU A 216 -34.44 -12.77 -24.92
C GLU A 216 -34.65 -11.56 -24.00
N LEU A 217 -33.60 -10.79 -23.74
CA LEU A 217 -33.67 -9.55 -22.96
C LEU A 217 -34.54 -8.48 -23.65
N SER A 218 -34.50 -8.39 -24.98
CA SER A 218 -35.32 -7.42 -25.73
C SER A 218 -36.81 -7.63 -25.56
N ASN A 219 -37.21 -8.85 -25.20
CA ASN A 219 -38.59 -9.20 -24.89
C ASN A 219 -38.94 -9.00 -23.40
N SER A 220 -38.02 -8.50 -22.60
CA SER A 220 -38.15 -8.31 -21.15
C SER A 220 -37.84 -6.86 -20.76
N PRO A 221 -38.78 -5.91 -21.03
CA PRO A 221 -38.51 -4.46 -20.92
C PRO A 221 -38.21 -3.98 -19.47
N ASN A 222 -38.56 -4.78 -18.48
CA ASN A 222 -38.30 -4.47 -17.05
C ASN A 222 -37.00 -5.07 -16.53
N THR A 223 -36.05 -5.39 -17.43
CA THR A 223 -34.75 -5.95 -17.05
C THR A 223 -33.61 -5.05 -17.50
N ILE A 224 -32.58 -5.02 -16.69
CA ILE A 224 -31.30 -4.35 -16.97
C ILE A 224 -30.19 -5.39 -16.85
N ILE A 225 -29.26 -5.40 -17.80
CA ILE A 225 -28.07 -6.23 -17.69
C ILE A 225 -26.91 -5.45 -17.13
N PHE A 226 -26.24 -6.00 -16.13
CA PHE A 226 -25.04 -5.46 -15.53
C PHE A 226 -23.82 -6.27 -15.98
N ILE A 227 -22.79 -5.58 -16.47
CA ILE A 227 -21.57 -6.21 -16.99
C ILE A 227 -20.36 -5.63 -16.27
N GLN A 228 -19.70 -6.45 -15.46
CA GLN A 228 -18.44 -6.08 -14.85
C GLN A 228 -17.31 -6.21 -15.87
N ASN A 229 -16.35 -5.28 -15.83
CA ASN A 229 -15.21 -5.23 -16.74
C ASN A 229 -15.65 -5.35 -18.21
N ILE A 230 -16.55 -4.44 -18.60
CA ILE A 230 -17.20 -4.45 -19.91
C ILE A 230 -16.18 -4.42 -21.07
N GLU A 231 -14.96 -3.93 -20.84
CA GLU A 231 -13.85 -3.96 -21.80
C GLU A 231 -13.56 -5.36 -22.34
N ASN A 232 -13.85 -6.42 -21.59
CA ASN A 232 -13.64 -7.80 -22.03
C ASN A 232 -14.53 -8.17 -23.24
N ILE A 233 -15.66 -7.50 -23.43
CA ILE A 233 -16.54 -7.66 -24.60
C ILE A 233 -15.97 -6.93 -25.82
N PHE A 234 -15.12 -5.93 -25.61
CA PHE A 234 -14.55 -5.07 -26.63
C PHE A 234 -13.10 -5.46 -27.02
N GLY A 235 -12.67 -6.69 -26.72
CA GLY A 235 -11.34 -7.19 -27.02
C GLY A 235 -10.31 -6.91 -25.92
N GLY A 236 -10.75 -6.62 -24.68
CA GLY A 236 -9.90 -6.49 -23.51
C GLY A 236 -9.68 -7.81 -22.77
N GLY A 237 -8.79 -7.79 -21.78
CA GLY A 237 -8.65 -8.88 -20.80
C GLY A 237 -8.05 -10.20 -21.33
N GLY A 238 -7.33 -10.16 -22.47
CA GLY A 238 -6.68 -11.35 -23.02
C GLY A 238 -7.61 -12.24 -23.87
N PHE A 239 -8.82 -11.77 -24.15
CA PHE A 239 -9.72 -12.42 -25.10
C PHE A 239 -9.52 -11.80 -26.48
N ASP A 240 -9.11 -12.62 -27.47
CA ASP A 240 -8.88 -12.18 -28.84
C ASP A 240 -10.17 -11.90 -29.63
N PHE A 241 -11.33 -11.92 -28.97
CA PHE A 241 -12.63 -11.79 -29.63
C PHE A 241 -13.27 -10.43 -29.31
N ASP A 242 -13.46 -9.61 -30.35
CA ASP A 242 -14.28 -8.40 -30.29
C ASP A 242 -15.69 -8.72 -30.76
N ILE A 243 -16.63 -8.75 -29.83
CA ILE A 243 -18.06 -9.01 -30.10
C ILE A 243 -18.91 -7.73 -30.03
N SER A 244 -18.27 -6.59 -30.08
CA SER A 244 -18.94 -5.28 -30.01
C SER A 244 -19.97 -5.08 -31.13
N GLY A 245 -19.75 -5.67 -32.30
CA GLY A 245 -20.69 -5.60 -33.43
C GLY A 245 -22.07 -6.18 -33.11
N ALA A 246 -22.13 -7.35 -32.48
CA ALA A 246 -23.37 -7.97 -32.07
C ALA A 246 -24.13 -7.15 -31.01
N LEU A 247 -23.37 -6.50 -30.10
CA LEU A 247 -23.95 -5.66 -29.06
C LEU A 247 -24.50 -4.33 -29.63
N TYR A 248 -23.83 -3.76 -30.62
CA TYR A 248 -24.14 -2.44 -31.19
C TYR A 248 -25.56 -2.31 -31.66
N ASP A 249 -26.08 -3.30 -32.44
CA ASP A 249 -27.43 -3.25 -33.01
C ASP A 249 -28.54 -3.30 -31.97
N TYR A 250 -28.33 -4.02 -30.86
CA TYR A 250 -29.31 -4.09 -29.77
C TYR A 250 -29.30 -2.81 -28.92
N ILE A 251 -28.15 -2.24 -28.67
CA ILE A 251 -27.98 -0.99 -27.92
C ILE A 251 -28.55 0.18 -28.73
N LYS A 252 -28.20 0.31 -30.00
CA LYS A 252 -28.62 1.40 -30.88
C LYS A 252 -30.14 1.46 -31.05
N ASN A 253 -30.80 0.31 -31.04
CA ASN A 253 -32.26 0.22 -31.15
C ASN A 253 -32.99 0.31 -29.81
N GLU A 254 -32.30 0.65 -28.72
CA GLU A 254 -32.83 0.79 -27.36
C GLU A 254 -33.64 -0.43 -26.86
N LYS A 255 -33.32 -1.61 -27.40
CA LYS A 255 -34.01 -2.86 -27.05
C LYS A 255 -33.58 -3.45 -25.73
N VAL A 256 -32.35 -3.14 -25.29
CA VAL A 256 -31.73 -3.65 -24.07
C VAL A 256 -31.11 -2.50 -23.32
N GLN A 257 -31.23 -2.48 -22.00
CA GLN A 257 -30.59 -1.51 -21.12
C GLN A 257 -29.39 -2.14 -20.43
N ILE A 258 -28.22 -1.48 -20.53
CA ILE A 258 -26.95 -2.01 -20.05
C ILE A 258 -26.27 -1.03 -19.06
N ILE A 259 -25.79 -1.57 -17.96
CA ILE A 259 -24.86 -0.90 -17.06
C ILE A 259 -23.52 -1.64 -17.14
N GLY A 260 -22.46 -0.96 -17.55
CA GLY A 260 -21.10 -1.50 -17.58
C GLY A 260 -20.23 -0.90 -16.51
N THR A 261 -19.24 -1.64 -16.02
CA THR A 261 -18.16 -1.08 -15.21
C THR A 261 -16.81 -1.34 -15.86
N THR A 262 -15.89 -0.38 -15.74
CA THR A 262 -14.52 -0.49 -16.27
C THR A 262 -13.55 0.33 -15.43
N THR A 263 -12.24 0.17 -15.67
CA THR A 263 -11.20 1.03 -15.11
C THR A 263 -10.89 2.21 -16.03
N ILE A 264 -10.23 3.25 -15.54
CA ILE A 264 -9.84 4.43 -16.34
C ILE A 264 -8.92 4.00 -17.50
N GLY A 265 -7.93 3.17 -17.20
CA GLY A 265 -6.98 2.68 -18.21
C GLY A 265 -7.63 1.81 -19.27
N ALA A 266 -8.47 0.86 -18.86
CA ALA A 266 -9.19 -0.01 -19.81
C ALA A 266 -10.18 0.77 -20.67
N PHE A 267 -10.87 1.76 -20.11
CA PHE A 267 -11.75 2.63 -20.87
C PHE A 267 -11.00 3.35 -22.00
N SER A 268 -9.89 4.00 -21.68
CA SER A 268 -9.06 4.72 -22.66
C SER A 268 -8.49 3.80 -23.75
N THR A 269 -8.14 2.57 -23.40
CA THR A 269 -7.51 1.64 -24.33
C THR A 269 -8.52 0.97 -25.28
N TYR A 270 -9.66 0.53 -24.75
CA TYR A 270 -10.58 -0.36 -25.50
C TYR A 270 -11.88 0.30 -25.93
N LEU A 271 -12.30 1.39 -25.30
CA LEU A 271 -13.63 1.98 -25.48
C LEU A 271 -13.56 3.40 -26.05
N ASP A 272 -12.71 4.27 -25.52
CA ASP A 272 -12.67 5.69 -25.90
C ASP A 272 -12.30 5.92 -27.37
N ASN A 273 -11.47 5.04 -27.93
CA ASN A 273 -11.05 5.08 -29.33
C ASN A 273 -12.13 4.58 -30.33
N LYS A 274 -13.25 4.03 -29.84
CA LYS A 274 -14.37 3.52 -30.65
C LYS A 274 -15.56 4.49 -30.59
N GLU A 275 -15.56 5.54 -31.43
CA GLU A 275 -16.60 6.59 -31.46
C GLU A 275 -18.02 5.99 -31.53
N SER A 276 -18.21 4.96 -32.37
CA SER A 276 -19.51 4.30 -32.53
C SER A 276 -20.09 3.69 -31.26
N ILE A 277 -19.22 3.36 -30.27
CA ILE A 277 -19.62 2.75 -29.00
C ILE A 277 -19.73 3.81 -27.93
N ARG A 278 -18.78 4.75 -27.89
CA ARG A 278 -18.75 5.82 -26.91
C ARG A 278 -20.06 6.62 -26.90
N ASP A 279 -20.61 6.89 -28.07
CA ASP A 279 -21.85 7.70 -28.22
C ASP A 279 -23.11 6.95 -27.74
N LEU A 280 -23.04 5.63 -27.55
CA LEU A 280 -24.15 4.81 -27.08
C LEU A 280 -24.26 4.73 -25.55
N PHE A 281 -23.22 5.17 -24.84
CA PHE A 281 -23.13 5.07 -23.38
C PHE A 281 -23.00 6.42 -22.71
N GLY A 282 -23.81 6.65 -21.69
CA GLY A 282 -23.54 7.69 -20.71
C GLY A 282 -22.34 7.30 -19.82
N ILE A 283 -21.58 8.27 -19.39
CA ILE A 283 -20.37 8.04 -18.57
C ILE A 283 -20.58 8.59 -17.17
N VAL A 284 -20.38 7.73 -16.15
CA VAL A 284 -20.33 8.12 -14.74
C VAL A 284 -18.94 7.80 -14.20
N LYS A 285 -18.22 8.82 -13.71
CA LYS A 285 -16.90 8.65 -13.15
C LYS A 285 -16.95 8.57 -11.63
N ILE A 286 -16.35 7.53 -11.06
CA ILE A 286 -16.20 7.33 -9.62
C ILE A 286 -14.74 7.55 -9.26
N LEU A 287 -14.49 8.49 -8.35
CA LEU A 287 -13.17 8.80 -7.82
C LEU A 287 -12.92 8.04 -6.51
N GLU A 288 -11.64 7.91 -6.19
CA GLU A 288 -11.21 7.39 -4.88
C GLU A 288 -11.72 8.29 -3.75
N PHE A 289 -12.15 7.70 -2.65
CA PHE A 289 -12.54 8.42 -1.46
C PHE A 289 -11.33 8.99 -0.72
N ASP A 290 -11.52 10.14 -0.10
CA ASP A 290 -10.64 10.60 0.96
C ASP A 290 -10.78 9.73 2.24
N GLU A 291 -9.86 9.91 3.19
CA GLU A 291 -9.85 9.14 4.44
C GLU A 291 -11.11 9.38 5.28
N ALA A 292 -11.61 10.63 5.32
CA ALA A 292 -12.78 10.99 6.09
C ALA A 292 -14.06 10.31 5.58
N LYS A 293 -14.30 10.35 4.25
CA LYS A 293 -15.44 9.65 3.63
C LYS A 293 -15.33 8.14 3.77
N SER A 294 -14.11 7.60 3.64
CA SER A 294 -13.87 6.16 3.81
C SER A 294 -14.21 5.72 5.23
N LEU A 295 -13.82 6.49 6.23
CA LEU A 295 -14.12 6.20 7.64
C LEU A 295 -15.62 6.21 7.91
N LEU A 296 -16.35 7.21 7.38
CA LEU A 296 -17.80 7.26 7.50
C LEU A 296 -18.48 6.03 6.89
N LEU A 297 -18.06 5.62 5.70
CA LEU A 297 -18.57 4.41 5.05
C LEU A 297 -18.26 3.15 5.88
N LEU A 298 -17.05 3.04 6.42
CA LEU A 298 -16.67 1.92 7.28
C LEU A 298 -17.52 1.86 8.54
N CYS A 299 -17.80 3.00 9.17
CA CYS A 299 -18.69 3.07 10.33
C CYS A 299 -20.10 2.52 10.02
N GLU A 300 -20.65 2.84 8.85
CA GLU A 300 -21.95 2.31 8.45
C GLU A 300 -21.91 0.80 8.15
N LYS A 301 -20.88 0.33 7.47
CA LYS A 301 -20.71 -1.10 7.19
C LYS A 301 -20.32 -1.92 8.42
N ALA A 302 -19.70 -1.29 9.43
CA ALA A 302 -19.25 -1.99 10.64
C ALA A 302 -20.40 -2.74 11.34
N GLU A 303 -21.60 -2.18 11.39
CA GLU A 303 -22.73 -2.89 11.99
C GLU A 303 -23.10 -4.19 11.26
N GLN A 304 -23.07 -4.16 9.92
CA GLN A 304 -23.32 -5.35 9.11
C GLN A 304 -22.24 -6.42 9.38
N LEU A 305 -20.95 -5.98 9.44
CA LEU A 305 -19.82 -6.85 9.72
C LEU A 305 -19.88 -7.43 11.14
N GLU A 306 -20.26 -6.62 12.14
CA GLU A 306 -20.43 -7.04 13.53
C GLU A 306 -21.52 -8.12 13.68
N LYS A 307 -22.68 -7.89 13.07
CA LYS A 307 -23.78 -8.86 13.11
C LYS A 307 -23.44 -10.17 12.39
N LYS A 308 -22.85 -10.08 11.19
CA LYS A 308 -22.45 -11.23 10.38
C LYS A 308 -21.40 -12.09 11.11
N ASN A 309 -20.49 -11.46 11.83
CA ASN A 309 -19.32 -12.11 12.41
C ASN A 309 -19.44 -12.36 13.91
N ASN A 310 -20.47 -11.80 14.57
CA ASN A 310 -20.65 -11.82 16.04
C ASN A 310 -19.41 -11.28 16.79
N ILE A 311 -18.85 -10.21 16.28
CA ILE A 311 -17.67 -9.51 16.80
C ILE A 311 -18.01 -8.03 16.92
N LYS A 312 -17.43 -7.34 17.92
CA LYS A 312 -17.54 -5.91 18.10
C LYS A 312 -16.33 -5.21 17.48
N ILE A 313 -16.55 -4.09 16.78
CA ILE A 313 -15.48 -3.30 16.16
C ILE A 313 -15.44 -1.92 16.85
N LEU A 314 -14.29 -1.55 17.38
CA LEU A 314 -14.10 -0.22 17.94
C LEU A 314 -13.90 0.82 16.83
N TYR A 315 -14.29 2.06 17.10
CA TYR A 315 -14.06 3.16 16.16
C TYR A 315 -12.56 3.36 15.87
N SER A 316 -11.71 3.26 16.90
CA SER A 316 -10.25 3.32 16.75
C SER A 316 -9.69 2.28 15.79
N ALA A 317 -10.27 1.07 15.76
CA ALA A 317 -9.89 0.04 14.80
C ALA A 317 -10.24 0.45 13.36
N LEU A 318 -11.45 0.98 13.11
CA LEU A 318 -11.86 1.46 11.79
C LEU A 318 -10.97 2.60 11.30
N LYS A 319 -10.64 3.55 12.19
CA LYS A 319 -9.72 4.64 11.90
C LYS A 319 -8.34 4.11 11.51
N GLN A 320 -7.80 3.16 12.26
CA GLN A 320 -6.52 2.53 11.91
C GLN A 320 -6.59 1.75 10.60
N CYS A 321 -7.68 1.07 10.29
CA CYS A 321 -7.87 0.42 8.99
C CYS A 321 -7.78 1.42 7.83
N VAL A 322 -8.38 2.60 7.94
CA VAL A 322 -8.29 3.63 6.91
C VAL A 322 -6.86 4.17 6.80
N LEU A 323 -6.26 4.61 7.92
CA LEU A 323 -4.92 5.20 7.92
C LEU A 323 -3.85 4.22 7.43
N LEU A 324 -3.81 3.01 8.03
CA LEU A 324 -2.80 2.02 7.69
C LEU A 324 -2.99 1.47 6.27
N SER A 325 -4.23 1.29 5.81
CA SER A 325 -4.46 0.88 4.43
C SER A 325 -3.99 1.93 3.42
N SER A 326 -4.13 3.21 3.72
CA SER A 326 -3.65 4.31 2.86
C SER A 326 -2.13 4.32 2.74
N VAL A 327 -1.44 4.05 3.84
CA VAL A 327 0.02 4.07 3.90
C VAL A 327 0.62 2.77 3.37
N TYR A 328 0.11 1.60 3.80
CA TYR A 328 0.76 0.30 3.60
C TYR A 328 0.25 -0.49 2.39
N PHE A 329 -0.92 -0.14 1.84
CA PHE A 329 -1.49 -0.82 0.66
C PHE A 329 -1.84 0.16 -0.48
N PRO A 330 -0.87 0.95 -0.98
CA PRO A 330 -1.12 1.99 -1.98
C PRO A 330 -1.56 1.44 -3.34
N GLN A 331 -1.45 0.12 -3.56
CA GLN A 331 -1.85 -0.54 -4.81
C GLN A 331 -3.38 -0.65 -4.99
N LYS A 332 -4.13 -0.54 -3.91
CA LYS A 332 -5.59 -0.61 -3.88
C LYS A 332 -6.14 0.78 -3.54
N PHE A 333 -7.38 1.01 -3.90
CA PHE A 333 -8.04 2.31 -3.73
C PHE A 333 -9.03 2.31 -2.57
N LEU A 334 -9.16 3.44 -1.90
CA LEU A 334 -10.19 3.66 -0.89
C LEU A 334 -11.59 3.77 -1.54
N PRO A 335 -12.63 3.30 -0.88
CA PRO A 335 -12.69 2.68 0.46
C PRO A 335 -12.38 1.18 0.49
N GLY A 336 -12.22 0.55 -0.67
CA GLY A 336 -12.11 -0.91 -0.82
C GLY A 336 -10.96 -1.51 0.01
N ARG A 337 -9.76 -0.91 -0.03
CA ARG A 337 -8.59 -1.38 0.74
C ARG A 337 -8.81 -1.33 2.25
N ALA A 338 -9.48 -0.29 2.76
CA ALA A 338 -9.78 -0.17 4.17
C ALA A 338 -10.85 -1.17 4.63
N LEU A 339 -11.84 -1.44 3.78
CA LEU A 339 -12.86 -2.46 4.05
C LEU A 339 -12.24 -3.87 4.10
N GLU A 340 -11.38 -4.21 3.14
CA GLU A 340 -10.66 -5.49 3.10
C GLU A 340 -9.80 -5.67 4.35
N LEU A 341 -9.04 -4.65 4.75
CA LEU A 341 -8.25 -4.71 5.98
C LEU A 341 -9.12 -4.89 7.22
N THR A 342 -10.31 -4.28 7.24
CA THR A 342 -11.28 -4.46 8.33
C THR A 342 -11.78 -5.90 8.40
N GLU A 343 -12.12 -6.53 7.26
CA GLU A 343 -12.57 -7.93 7.19
C GLU A 343 -11.45 -8.91 7.59
N GLU A 344 -10.23 -8.62 7.23
CA GLU A 344 -9.06 -9.39 7.65
C GLU A 344 -8.80 -9.26 9.16
N ALA A 345 -8.90 -8.05 9.72
CA ALA A 345 -8.76 -7.82 11.16
C ALA A 345 -9.83 -8.59 11.95
N ILE A 346 -11.08 -8.60 11.48
CA ILE A 346 -12.15 -9.44 12.05
C ILE A 346 -11.77 -10.92 12.02
N SER A 347 -11.22 -11.39 10.91
CA SER A 347 -10.82 -12.79 10.75
C SER A 347 -9.67 -13.17 11.67
N ALA A 348 -8.67 -12.31 11.80
CA ALA A 348 -7.54 -12.49 12.73
C ALA A 348 -7.99 -12.53 14.18
N THR A 349 -8.84 -11.60 14.60
CA THR A 349 -9.41 -11.53 15.95
C THR A 349 -10.23 -12.79 16.29
N LYS A 350 -10.95 -13.35 15.31
CA LYS A 350 -11.66 -14.64 15.49
C LYS A 350 -10.73 -15.82 15.75
N ILE A 351 -9.60 -15.87 15.04
CA ILE A 351 -8.59 -16.91 15.23
C ILE A 351 -8.01 -16.84 16.64
N GLN A 352 -7.81 -15.64 17.17
CA GLN A 352 -7.34 -15.38 18.54
C GLN A 352 -8.43 -15.61 19.60
N LYS A 353 -9.68 -15.94 19.18
CA LYS A 353 -10.86 -16.13 20.04
C LYS A 353 -11.27 -14.88 20.82
N GLU A 354 -10.88 -13.73 20.37
CA GLU A 354 -11.32 -12.45 20.92
C GLU A 354 -12.67 -12.02 20.34
N LYS A 355 -13.39 -11.14 21.04
CA LYS A 355 -14.74 -10.69 20.65
C LYS A 355 -14.79 -9.23 20.24
N THR A 356 -13.64 -8.55 20.27
CA THR A 356 -13.58 -7.10 19.98
C THR A 356 -12.35 -6.84 19.15
N VAL A 357 -12.53 -6.16 18.02
CA VAL A 357 -11.43 -5.66 17.18
C VAL A 357 -11.02 -4.29 17.70
N SER A 358 -9.78 -4.12 18.09
CA SER A 358 -9.16 -2.88 18.56
C SER A 358 -8.16 -2.33 17.56
N ALA A 359 -7.70 -1.09 17.78
CA ALA A 359 -6.61 -0.50 17.00
C ALA A 359 -5.34 -1.36 17.02
N LYS A 360 -5.03 -1.95 18.17
CA LYS A 360 -3.87 -2.82 18.36
C LYS A 360 -3.91 -4.05 17.45
N ASP A 361 -5.07 -4.70 17.32
CA ASP A 361 -5.24 -5.90 16.48
C ASP A 361 -5.00 -5.57 15.00
N VAL A 362 -5.44 -4.39 14.55
CA VAL A 362 -5.20 -3.91 13.19
C VAL A 362 -3.71 -3.64 12.98
N ILE A 363 -3.04 -3.01 13.93
CA ILE A 363 -1.60 -2.74 13.87
C ILE A 363 -0.81 -4.07 13.81
N GLU A 364 -1.10 -5.03 14.68
CA GLU A 364 -0.46 -6.35 14.69
C GLU A 364 -0.67 -7.10 13.37
N LEU A 365 -1.86 -7.03 12.81
CA LEU A 365 -2.17 -7.64 11.50
C LEU A 365 -1.32 -7.01 10.38
N VAL A 366 -1.24 -5.68 10.31
CA VAL A 366 -0.46 -5.00 9.28
C VAL A 366 1.03 -5.26 9.47
N GLN A 367 1.53 -5.31 10.72
CA GLN A 367 2.91 -5.70 11.02
C GLN A 367 3.24 -7.11 10.51
N ALA A 368 2.35 -8.06 10.76
CA ALA A 368 2.52 -9.44 10.29
C ALA A 368 2.54 -9.55 8.75
N LYS A 369 1.76 -8.70 8.06
CA LYS A 369 1.68 -8.70 6.59
C LYS A 369 2.85 -7.98 5.92
N THR A 370 3.32 -6.91 6.53
CA THR A 370 4.34 -6.03 5.92
C THR A 370 5.74 -6.32 6.41
N HIS A 371 5.86 -7.12 7.48
CA HIS A 371 7.12 -7.35 8.21
C HIS A 371 7.79 -6.06 8.73
N VAL A 372 7.05 -4.96 8.76
CA VAL A 372 7.51 -3.68 9.30
C VAL A 372 7.04 -3.56 10.73
N ALA A 373 7.92 -3.22 11.65
CA ALA A 373 7.57 -2.96 13.03
C ALA A 373 6.73 -1.68 13.14
N LEU A 374 5.40 -1.84 13.00
CA LEU A 374 4.41 -0.77 13.20
C LEU A 374 4.19 -0.59 14.70
N LEU A 375 5.12 0.03 15.34
CA LEU A 375 4.91 0.42 16.71
C LEU A 375 4.07 1.70 16.69
N SER A 376 3.20 1.84 17.69
CA SER A 376 2.43 3.08 17.86
C SER A 376 3.37 4.25 17.55
N PRO A 377 3.04 5.10 16.55
CA PRO A 377 4.03 5.89 15.80
C PRO A 377 4.97 6.76 16.63
N ASP A 378 4.62 7.02 17.89
CA ASP A 378 5.24 8.09 18.66
C ASP A 378 6.34 7.67 19.66
N LYS A 379 6.36 6.50 20.26
CA LYS A 379 7.36 6.21 21.31
C LYS A 379 8.56 5.41 20.83
N LYS A 380 8.34 4.30 20.14
CA LYS A 380 9.48 3.41 19.77
C LYS A 380 10.22 3.88 18.51
N GLU A 381 9.54 4.53 17.54
CA GLU A 381 10.24 5.15 16.41
C GLU A 381 11.10 6.33 16.89
N LYS A 382 10.61 7.11 17.85
CA LYS A 382 11.41 8.16 18.51
C LYS A 382 12.63 7.57 19.22
N GLU A 383 12.45 6.50 20.01
CA GLU A 383 13.57 5.80 20.67
C GLU A 383 14.55 5.21 19.64
N LEU A 384 14.05 4.61 18.57
CA LEU A 384 14.87 4.08 17.49
C LEU A 384 15.70 5.19 16.84
N LEU A 385 15.09 6.30 16.47
CA LEU A 385 15.77 7.42 15.82
C LEU A 385 16.78 8.11 16.76
N LEU A 386 16.51 8.15 18.05
CA LEU A 386 17.43 8.67 19.06
C LEU A 386 18.65 7.74 19.26
N THR A 387 18.47 6.42 19.16
CA THR A 387 19.52 5.42 19.34
C THR A 387 20.13 4.92 18.03
N LEU A 388 19.64 5.40 16.88
CA LEU A 388 20.04 4.92 15.55
C LEU A 388 21.55 5.03 15.32
N GLU A 389 22.14 6.16 15.69
CA GLU A 389 23.58 6.42 15.56
C GLU A 389 24.42 5.42 16.36
N GLU A 390 24.06 5.18 17.62
CA GLU A 390 24.74 4.19 18.47
C GLU A 390 24.62 2.77 17.92
N LYS A 391 23.47 2.42 17.39
CA LYS A 391 23.23 1.10 16.79
C LYS A 391 24.03 0.91 15.51
N MET A 392 24.08 1.93 14.65
CA MET A 392 24.87 1.89 13.43
C MET A 392 26.36 1.76 13.72
N HIS A 393 26.89 2.45 14.74
CA HIS A 393 28.30 2.37 15.14
C HIS A 393 28.73 0.99 15.66
N LYS A 394 27.81 0.12 16.07
CA LYS A 394 28.15 -1.26 16.45
C LYS A 394 28.65 -2.10 15.26
N ARG A 395 28.16 -1.78 14.05
CA ARG A 395 28.50 -2.52 12.81
C ARG A 395 29.37 -1.70 11.85
N ILE A 396 29.26 -0.37 11.90
CA ILE A 396 30.01 0.53 11.02
C ILE A 396 31.17 1.12 11.81
N ILE A 397 32.35 0.71 11.44
CA ILE A 397 33.62 1.17 12.06
C ILE A 397 34.19 2.29 11.23
N GLY A 398 34.64 3.35 11.90
CA GLY A 398 35.00 4.59 11.26
C GLY A 398 33.76 5.29 10.67
N GLN A 399 33.94 6.29 9.84
CA GLN A 399 32.86 7.01 9.17
C GLN A 399 31.87 7.71 10.13
N GLU A 400 32.34 8.15 11.31
CA GLU A 400 31.49 8.78 12.35
C GLU A 400 30.65 9.92 11.78
N ARG A 401 31.25 10.77 10.91
CA ARG A 401 30.52 11.87 10.27
C ARG A 401 29.42 11.40 9.33
N ALA A 402 29.65 10.30 8.62
CA ALA A 402 28.68 9.74 7.70
C ALA A 402 27.48 9.15 8.47
N VAL A 403 27.74 8.38 9.53
CA VAL A 403 26.71 7.78 10.37
C VAL A 403 25.89 8.87 11.08
N SER A 404 26.54 9.89 11.65
CA SER A 404 25.86 11.01 12.29
C SER A 404 24.98 11.77 11.31
N ALA A 405 25.48 12.06 10.09
CA ALA A 405 24.70 12.75 9.05
C ALA A 405 23.45 11.96 8.61
N VAL A 406 23.58 10.63 8.45
CA VAL A 406 22.42 9.75 8.17
C VAL A 406 21.41 9.82 9.31
N ALA A 407 21.84 9.66 10.56
CA ALA A 407 20.95 9.67 11.71
C ALA A 407 20.26 11.03 11.90
N GLU A 408 20.95 12.14 11.67
CA GLU A 408 20.36 13.49 11.71
C GLU A 408 19.34 13.71 10.58
N ALA A 409 19.64 13.30 9.35
CA ALA A 409 18.71 13.42 8.24
C ALA A 409 17.45 12.59 8.49
N MET A 410 17.59 11.37 9.01
CA MET A 410 16.44 10.53 9.39
C MET A 410 15.59 11.17 10.50
N ARG A 411 16.22 11.78 11.49
CA ARG A 411 15.52 12.54 12.54
C ARG A 411 14.76 13.74 11.96
N ARG A 412 15.36 14.51 11.03
CA ARG A 412 14.68 15.64 10.35
C ARG A 412 13.46 15.17 9.55
N ALA A 413 13.63 14.15 8.72
CA ALA A 413 12.57 13.60 7.87
C ALA A 413 11.33 13.15 8.67
N ARG A 414 11.55 12.64 9.89
CA ARG A 414 10.45 12.14 10.74
C ARG A 414 9.91 13.14 11.76
N SER A 415 10.57 14.28 11.94
CA SER A 415 10.09 15.32 12.86
C SER A 415 8.92 16.15 12.34
N GLY A 416 8.49 15.93 11.08
CA GLY A 416 7.34 16.59 10.47
C GLY A 416 7.65 17.96 9.83
N PHE A 417 8.93 18.32 9.71
CA PHE A 417 9.36 19.54 9.01
C PHE A 417 9.41 19.38 7.48
N GLU A 418 9.36 18.14 6.98
CA GLU A 418 9.46 17.87 5.55
C GLU A 418 8.08 17.55 4.92
N GLU A 419 7.97 17.81 3.60
CA GLU A 419 6.76 17.56 2.84
C GLU A 419 6.49 16.06 2.71
N LYS A 420 5.30 15.62 3.05
CA LYS A 420 4.84 14.21 2.96
C LYS A 420 4.71 13.68 1.51
N THR A 421 5.11 14.45 0.53
CA THR A 421 5.01 14.10 -0.90
C THR A 421 6.24 13.39 -1.43
N ARG A 422 7.39 13.52 -0.79
CA ARG A 422 8.71 12.98 -1.18
C ARG A 422 8.99 11.62 -0.51
N PRO A 423 10.05 10.88 -0.95
CA PRO A 423 10.59 9.74 -0.20
C PRO A 423 10.96 10.14 1.24
N ILE A 424 11.08 9.16 2.16
CA ILE A 424 11.45 9.41 3.57
C ILE A 424 12.75 10.19 3.65
N SER A 425 13.76 9.78 2.88
CA SER A 425 15.01 10.53 2.71
C SER A 425 15.75 10.05 1.46
N VAL A 426 16.50 10.94 0.82
CA VAL A 426 17.28 10.67 -0.39
C VAL A 426 18.73 11.06 -0.13
N PHE A 427 19.63 10.07 -0.11
CA PHE A 427 21.05 10.25 0.19
C PHE A 427 21.94 10.02 -1.03
N LEU A 428 23.01 10.81 -1.15
CA LEU A 428 24.11 10.52 -2.04
C LEU A 428 25.37 10.20 -1.23
N PHE A 429 25.86 8.97 -1.34
CA PHE A 429 27.09 8.50 -0.67
C PHE A 429 28.26 8.59 -1.64
N LEU A 430 29.17 9.53 -1.40
CA LEU A 430 30.38 9.74 -2.19
C LEU A 430 31.60 9.17 -1.48
N GLY A 431 32.49 8.50 -2.19
CA GLY A 431 33.74 8.02 -1.61
C GLY A 431 34.34 6.82 -2.33
N PRO A 432 35.54 6.39 -1.92
CA PRO A 432 36.25 5.26 -2.52
C PRO A 432 35.49 3.95 -2.41
N THR A 433 35.93 2.96 -3.18
CA THR A 433 35.40 1.59 -3.08
C THR A 433 35.83 0.94 -1.76
N GLY A 434 34.94 0.14 -1.15
CA GLY A 434 35.27 -0.67 0.04
C GLY A 434 35.36 0.10 1.37
N VAL A 435 34.90 1.34 1.44
CA VAL A 435 34.93 2.16 2.68
C VAL A 435 33.64 2.01 3.53
N GLY A 436 32.66 1.20 3.10
CA GLY A 436 31.46 0.91 3.87
C GLY A 436 30.18 1.54 3.38
N LYS A 437 30.13 2.19 2.19
CA LYS A 437 28.89 2.81 1.63
C LYS A 437 27.70 1.84 1.60
N THR A 438 27.88 0.71 0.94
CA THR A 438 26.84 -0.34 0.81
C THR A 438 26.52 -0.98 2.17
N GLU A 439 27.50 -1.14 3.05
CA GLU A 439 27.28 -1.69 4.40
C GLU A 439 26.45 -0.72 5.26
N THR A 440 26.71 0.58 5.17
CA THR A 440 25.88 1.61 5.82
C THR A 440 24.44 1.54 5.38
N ALA A 441 24.18 1.31 4.08
CA ALA A 441 22.82 1.12 3.55
C ALA A 441 22.15 -0.14 4.13
N LYS A 442 22.86 -1.27 4.22
CA LYS A 442 22.34 -2.52 4.82
C LYS A 442 22.01 -2.34 6.29
N VAL A 443 22.92 -1.74 7.05
CA VAL A 443 22.72 -1.51 8.48
C VAL A 443 21.53 -0.57 8.70
N LEU A 444 21.40 0.49 7.90
CA LEU A 444 20.24 1.38 7.97
C LEU A 444 18.93 0.63 7.65
N ALA A 445 18.93 -0.24 6.64
CA ALA A 445 17.76 -1.05 6.31
C ALA A 445 17.38 -1.99 7.47
N SER A 446 18.36 -2.69 8.05
CA SER A 446 18.15 -3.58 9.20
C SER A 446 17.64 -2.84 10.43
N GLU A 447 18.25 -1.71 10.79
CA GLU A 447 17.87 -0.96 11.99
C GLU A 447 16.55 -0.21 11.85
N TYR A 448 16.26 0.33 10.66
CA TYR A 448 15.06 1.14 10.45
C TYR A 448 13.84 0.30 10.05
N PHE A 449 14.00 -0.64 9.11
CA PHE A 449 12.90 -1.51 8.66
C PHE A 449 12.84 -2.86 9.39
N GLY A 450 13.84 -3.18 10.22
CA GLY A 450 13.88 -4.42 11.02
C GLY A 450 14.36 -5.67 10.26
N ASP A 451 14.69 -5.56 8.98
CA ASP A 451 15.18 -6.66 8.14
C ASP A 451 16.17 -6.16 7.09
N GLU A 452 17.31 -6.82 6.96
CA GLU A 452 18.29 -6.54 5.89
C GLU A 452 17.71 -6.81 4.49
N ASN A 453 16.75 -7.74 4.39
CA ASN A 453 16.05 -8.06 3.14
C ASN A 453 15.04 -6.98 2.73
N ALA A 454 14.75 -6.00 3.60
CA ALA A 454 13.98 -4.82 3.25
C ALA A 454 14.80 -3.83 2.40
N MET A 455 15.77 -4.33 1.64
CA MET A 455 16.59 -3.56 0.71
C MET A 455 16.34 -4.03 -0.72
N ILE A 456 16.12 -3.07 -1.61
CA ILE A 456 16.06 -3.24 -3.06
C ILE A 456 17.36 -2.69 -3.64
N ARG A 457 18.12 -3.51 -4.35
CA ARG A 457 19.41 -3.08 -4.90
C ARG A 457 19.40 -3.08 -6.43
N PHE A 458 19.83 -1.96 -7.01
CA PHE A 458 20.08 -1.81 -8.43
C PHE A 458 21.52 -1.37 -8.67
N ASP A 459 22.24 -2.11 -9.50
CA ASP A 459 23.54 -1.73 -10.01
C ASP A 459 23.35 -0.87 -11.24
N MET A 460 23.59 0.43 -11.11
CA MET A 460 23.35 1.40 -12.18
C MET A 460 24.36 1.28 -13.32
N SER A 461 25.43 0.51 -13.15
CA SER A 461 26.35 0.18 -14.23
C SER A 461 25.71 -0.72 -15.29
N GLU A 462 24.63 -1.40 -14.96
CA GLU A 462 23.83 -2.17 -15.93
C GLU A 462 22.89 -1.28 -16.77
N PHE A 463 22.74 0.01 -16.43
CA PHE A 463 21.77 0.94 -17.01
C PHE A 463 22.44 2.09 -17.77
N GLN A 464 23.42 1.76 -18.61
CA GLN A 464 24.22 2.74 -19.36
C GLN A 464 23.60 3.18 -20.70
N THR A 465 22.56 2.51 -21.17
CA THR A 465 21.87 2.82 -22.45
C THR A 465 20.43 3.19 -22.22
N GLN A 466 19.86 3.98 -23.14
CA GLN A 466 18.47 4.43 -23.03
C GLN A 466 17.46 3.28 -23.08
N ASP A 467 17.73 2.23 -23.83
CA ASP A 467 16.83 1.07 -23.98
C ASP A 467 16.58 0.33 -22.65
N GLN A 468 17.50 0.48 -21.70
CA GLN A 468 17.38 -0.16 -20.39
C GLN A 468 16.40 0.56 -19.45
N LEU A 469 15.91 1.75 -19.83
CA LEU A 469 14.84 2.47 -19.12
C LEU A 469 13.58 1.60 -18.98
N VAL A 470 13.29 0.77 -19.99
CA VAL A 470 12.18 -0.19 -19.95
C VAL A 470 12.30 -1.19 -18.78
N ARG A 471 13.54 -1.60 -18.43
CA ARG A 471 13.80 -2.50 -17.30
C ARG A 471 13.55 -1.83 -15.94
N ILE A 472 13.71 -0.50 -15.83
CA ILE A 472 13.38 0.25 -14.61
C ILE A 472 11.87 0.37 -14.48
N LEU A 473 11.19 0.71 -15.59
CA LEU A 473 9.74 0.95 -15.61
C LEU A 473 8.89 -0.33 -15.62
N GLY A 474 9.47 -1.51 -15.90
CA GLY A 474 8.75 -2.78 -15.94
C GLY A 474 7.79 -2.90 -17.11
N GLU A 475 8.11 -2.26 -18.24
CA GLU A 475 7.26 -2.27 -19.43
C GLU A 475 7.43 -3.56 -20.23
N LYS A 476 6.37 -3.95 -20.94
CA LYS A 476 6.45 -5.06 -21.88
C LYS A 476 7.33 -4.68 -23.07
N SER A 477 8.44 -5.37 -23.25
CA SER A 477 9.16 -5.39 -24.51
C SER A 477 8.68 -6.61 -25.29
N GLY A 478 7.63 -6.45 -26.12
CA GLY A 478 6.98 -7.57 -26.79
C GLY A 478 6.07 -8.40 -25.89
N GLU A 479 6.13 -9.73 -25.97
CA GLU A 479 5.27 -10.67 -25.23
C GLU A 479 5.80 -11.02 -23.82
N GLU A 480 7.02 -10.62 -23.44
CA GLU A 480 7.62 -10.96 -22.16
C GLU A 480 7.46 -9.83 -21.11
N HIS A 481 6.94 -10.18 -19.95
CA HIS A 481 6.99 -9.35 -18.75
C HIS A 481 8.44 -9.28 -18.24
N ILE A 482 9.00 -8.08 -18.08
CA ILE A 482 10.30 -7.92 -17.43
C ILE A 482 10.09 -8.05 -15.91
N ALA A 483 10.26 -9.26 -15.41
CA ALA A 483 10.27 -9.54 -13.98
C ALA A 483 11.43 -8.82 -13.29
N ASN A 484 11.21 -8.35 -12.05
CA ASN A 484 12.19 -7.67 -11.20
C ASN A 484 12.55 -6.22 -11.61
N SER A 485 11.68 -5.49 -12.28
CA SER A 485 11.84 -4.05 -12.48
C SER A 485 11.83 -3.28 -11.14
N LEU A 486 12.36 -2.05 -11.13
CA LEU A 486 12.31 -1.18 -9.94
C LEU A 486 10.85 -0.97 -9.48
N THR A 487 9.97 -0.65 -10.42
CA THR A 487 8.56 -0.42 -10.14
C THR A 487 7.88 -1.63 -9.55
N GLU A 488 8.17 -2.83 -10.05
CA GLU A 488 7.62 -4.08 -9.49
C GLU A 488 8.16 -4.40 -8.10
N GLN A 489 9.46 -4.25 -7.88
CA GLN A 489 10.06 -4.51 -6.57
C GLN A 489 9.55 -3.53 -5.51
N VAL A 490 9.36 -2.25 -5.85
CA VAL A 490 8.76 -1.25 -4.94
C VAL A 490 7.29 -1.57 -4.66
N LEU A 491 6.55 -2.07 -5.65
CA LEU A 491 5.18 -2.54 -5.42
C LEU A 491 5.12 -3.74 -4.46
N GLN A 492 6.07 -4.66 -4.56
CA GLN A 492 6.16 -5.83 -3.66
C GLN A 492 6.67 -5.46 -2.28
N LYS A 493 7.61 -4.49 -2.19
CA LYS A 493 8.25 -4.03 -0.95
C LYS A 493 8.09 -2.50 -0.83
N PRO A 494 6.88 -1.99 -0.54
CA PRO A 494 6.64 -0.55 -0.48
C PRO A 494 7.35 0.17 0.66
N PHE A 495 7.82 -0.57 1.66
CA PHE A 495 8.65 -0.11 2.78
C PHE A 495 10.01 -0.74 2.67
N SER A 496 10.92 -0.07 2.01
CA SER A 496 12.25 -0.59 1.75
C SER A 496 13.28 0.52 1.57
N LEU A 497 14.53 0.15 1.74
CA LEU A 497 15.65 0.96 1.32
C LEU A 497 16.00 0.63 -0.13
N ILE A 498 16.01 1.61 -0.99
CA ILE A 498 16.42 1.47 -2.40
C ILE A 498 17.88 1.91 -2.51
N LEU A 499 18.74 0.97 -2.86
CA LEU A 499 20.15 1.22 -3.10
C LEU A 499 20.44 1.28 -4.60
N LEU A 500 20.82 2.45 -5.08
CA LEU A 500 21.27 2.71 -6.46
C LEU A 500 22.80 2.74 -6.46
N ASP A 501 23.42 1.60 -6.75
CA ASP A 501 24.89 1.46 -6.67
C ASP A 501 25.52 1.96 -7.99
N GLU A 502 26.67 2.65 -7.90
CA GLU A 502 27.40 3.25 -9.03
C GLU A 502 26.53 4.22 -9.89
N PHE A 503 25.81 5.08 -9.19
CA PHE A 503 24.77 5.95 -9.77
C PHE A 503 25.27 6.84 -10.91
N GLU A 504 26.53 7.30 -10.86
CA GLU A 504 27.18 8.09 -11.89
C GLU A 504 27.33 7.38 -13.25
N LYS A 505 27.20 6.05 -13.29
CA LYS A 505 27.36 5.27 -14.52
C LYS A 505 26.07 5.14 -15.34
N ALA A 506 24.93 5.51 -14.75
CA ALA A 506 23.64 5.45 -15.42
C ALA A 506 23.54 6.42 -16.61
N HIS A 507 22.75 6.04 -17.61
CA HIS A 507 22.45 6.93 -18.72
C HIS A 507 21.76 8.20 -18.26
N PRO A 508 22.06 9.41 -18.82
CA PRO A 508 21.48 10.69 -18.38
C PRO A 508 19.96 10.70 -18.31
N ASN A 509 19.25 10.09 -19.26
CA ASN A 509 17.80 10.03 -19.26
C ASN A 509 17.24 9.20 -18.08
N ILE A 510 18.00 8.23 -17.59
CA ILE A 510 17.65 7.45 -16.39
C ILE A 510 17.86 8.28 -15.14
N LEU A 511 18.96 9.04 -15.08
CA LEU A 511 19.17 10.00 -13.99
C LEU A 511 18.05 11.05 -13.92
N ASP A 512 17.60 11.55 -15.09
CA ASP A 512 16.48 12.49 -15.17
C ASP A 512 15.15 11.89 -14.70
N LEU A 513 14.92 10.56 -14.88
CA LEU A 513 13.77 9.87 -14.34
C LEU A 513 13.75 9.89 -12.81
N PHE A 514 14.91 9.75 -12.17
CA PHE A 514 15.02 9.81 -10.71
C PHE A 514 14.75 11.20 -10.14
N LEU A 515 14.85 12.30 -10.93
CA LEU A 515 14.41 13.61 -10.49
C LEU A 515 12.94 13.61 -10.07
N GLN A 516 12.07 12.94 -10.86
CA GLN A 516 10.66 12.82 -10.52
C GLN A 516 10.44 12.02 -9.25
N VAL A 517 11.20 10.92 -9.06
CA VAL A 517 11.11 10.08 -7.86
C VAL A 517 11.53 10.85 -6.62
N PHE A 518 12.62 11.63 -6.70
CA PHE A 518 13.17 12.37 -5.56
C PHE A 518 12.29 13.56 -5.16
N ASP A 519 11.59 14.21 -6.12
CA ASP A 519 10.74 15.37 -5.84
C ASP A 519 9.30 15.00 -5.47
N GLU A 520 8.70 14.14 -6.28
CA GLU A 520 7.27 13.86 -6.17
C GLU A 520 6.99 12.55 -5.43
N GLY A 521 8.04 11.77 -5.08
CA GLY A 521 7.90 10.46 -4.43
C GLY A 521 7.03 9.50 -5.23
N ARG A 522 7.00 9.65 -6.56
CA ARG A 522 6.21 8.79 -7.45
C ARG A 522 6.86 8.65 -8.82
N LEU A 523 6.51 7.57 -9.48
CA LEU A 523 6.91 7.29 -10.86
C LEU A 523 5.69 6.81 -11.62
N THR A 524 5.41 7.41 -12.77
CA THR A 524 4.31 6.99 -13.64
C THR A 524 4.87 6.20 -14.82
N THR A 525 4.39 4.97 -14.98
CA THR A 525 4.75 4.13 -16.13
C THR A 525 4.04 4.61 -17.39
N ASN A 526 4.50 4.20 -18.58
CA ASN A 526 3.84 4.54 -19.86
C ASN A 526 2.40 3.98 -19.95
N GLN A 527 2.05 3.00 -19.12
CA GLN A 527 0.68 2.47 -19.00
C GLN A 527 -0.21 3.35 -18.10
N GLY A 528 0.28 4.50 -17.62
CA GLY A 528 -0.44 5.39 -16.73
C GLY A 528 -0.53 4.92 -15.26
N LYS A 529 0.14 3.81 -14.90
CA LYS A 529 0.17 3.33 -13.51
C LYS A 529 1.19 4.14 -12.71
N THR A 530 0.74 4.77 -11.63
CA THR A 530 1.59 5.54 -10.72
C THR A 530 2.04 4.67 -9.55
N ILE A 531 3.36 4.61 -9.33
CA ILE A 531 4.02 3.87 -8.26
C ILE A 531 4.51 4.87 -7.22
N SER A 532 4.21 4.62 -5.96
CA SER A 532 4.59 5.51 -4.85
C SER A 532 5.92 5.07 -4.23
N PHE A 533 6.83 6.03 -4.03
CA PHE A 533 8.13 5.89 -3.37
C PHE A 533 8.18 6.62 -2.01
N LYS A 534 7.05 7.12 -1.52
CA LYS A 534 6.97 7.96 -0.32
C LYS A 534 7.41 7.26 0.97
N ASN A 535 7.35 5.95 0.99
CA ASN A 535 7.71 5.15 2.15
C ASN A 535 9.11 4.51 2.02
N ASN A 536 9.88 4.93 1.02
CA ASN A 536 11.22 4.41 0.78
C ASN A 536 12.29 5.39 1.27
N ILE A 537 13.42 4.83 1.71
CA ILE A 537 14.69 5.55 1.84
C ILE A 537 15.48 5.25 0.58
N ILE A 538 16.00 6.26 -0.09
CA ILE A 538 16.78 6.08 -1.31
C ILE A 538 18.23 6.46 -1.03
N ILE A 539 19.16 5.56 -1.35
CA ILE A 539 20.59 5.77 -1.25
C ILE A 539 21.22 5.56 -2.63
N ALA A 540 21.77 6.61 -3.19
CA ALA A 540 22.63 6.52 -4.36
C ALA A 540 24.09 6.45 -3.89
N THR A 541 24.87 5.45 -4.35
CA THR A 541 26.31 5.40 -4.07
C THR A 541 27.08 5.80 -5.32
N SER A 542 28.21 6.47 -5.14
CA SER A 542 29.09 6.87 -6.22
C SER A 542 30.56 6.79 -5.81
N ASN A 543 31.38 6.39 -6.75
CA ASN A 543 32.83 6.41 -6.63
C ASN A 543 33.45 7.68 -7.25
N ALA A 544 32.60 8.57 -7.79
CA ALA A 544 33.07 9.81 -8.40
C ALA A 544 33.80 10.71 -7.38
N GLY A 545 34.91 11.29 -7.79
CA GLY A 545 35.75 12.13 -6.93
C GLY A 545 36.67 11.38 -5.97
N SER A 546 36.76 10.05 -6.04
CA SER A 546 37.65 9.24 -5.18
C SER A 546 39.13 9.66 -5.27
N GLU A 547 39.59 10.04 -6.45
CA GLU A 547 40.97 10.56 -6.66
C GLU A 547 41.18 11.87 -5.90
N LEU A 548 40.20 12.79 -5.92
CA LEU A 548 40.27 14.05 -5.19
C LEU A 548 40.30 13.83 -3.66
N ILE A 549 39.53 12.84 -3.19
CA ILE A 549 39.55 12.46 -1.76
C ILE A 549 40.89 11.87 -1.37
N ARG A 550 41.57 11.15 -2.28
CA ARG A 550 42.89 10.58 -2.06
C ARG A 550 43.99 11.66 -2.03
N GLU A 551 43.94 12.62 -2.95
CA GLU A 551 44.90 13.70 -3.04
C GLU A 551 44.76 14.71 -1.90
N LYS A 552 43.53 14.97 -1.48
CA LYS A 552 43.18 15.97 -0.45
C LYS A 552 42.40 15.32 0.67
N GLN A 553 43.14 14.74 1.66
CA GLN A 553 42.52 14.01 2.77
C GLN A 553 41.49 14.81 3.58
N ASP A 554 41.57 16.15 3.54
CA ASP A 554 40.67 17.08 4.23
C ASP A 554 39.70 17.81 3.27
N ILE A 555 39.42 17.25 2.10
CA ILE A 555 38.47 17.85 1.19
C ILE A 555 37.09 17.99 1.87
N THR A 556 36.51 19.19 1.75
CA THR A 556 35.17 19.43 2.27
C THR A 556 34.12 18.91 1.29
N ARG A 557 32.91 18.58 1.82
CA ARG A 557 31.77 18.16 1.01
C ARG A 557 31.52 19.13 -0.16
N ASP A 558 31.44 20.41 0.13
CA ASP A 558 31.10 21.43 -0.87
C ASP A 558 32.19 21.55 -1.96
N ALA A 559 33.47 21.47 -1.60
CA ALA A 559 34.56 21.46 -2.57
C ALA A 559 34.52 20.21 -3.49
N LEU A 560 34.12 19.07 -2.98
CA LEU A 560 33.94 17.86 -3.79
C LEU A 560 32.72 18.00 -4.72
N ILE A 561 31.59 18.48 -4.22
CA ILE A 561 30.39 18.74 -5.04
C ILE A 561 30.73 19.70 -6.19
N ASP A 562 31.43 20.81 -5.90
CA ASP A 562 31.85 21.77 -6.92
C ASP A 562 32.73 21.13 -8.00
N ALA A 563 33.63 20.25 -7.60
CA ALA A 563 34.48 19.52 -8.55
C ALA A 563 33.67 18.56 -9.42
N LEU A 564 32.72 17.82 -8.85
CA LEU A 564 31.84 16.90 -9.59
C LEU A 564 30.95 17.65 -10.59
N LEU A 565 30.44 18.82 -10.23
CA LEU A 565 29.66 19.69 -11.11
C LEU A 565 30.51 20.23 -12.26
N ARG A 566 31.74 20.69 -11.99
CA ARG A 566 32.68 21.17 -13.04
C ARG A 566 33.06 20.07 -14.03
N ASN A 567 33.17 18.86 -13.56
CA ASN A 567 33.48 17.68 -14.40
C ASN A 567 32.24 17.11 -15.12
N ASN A 568 31.06 17.73 -14.98
CA ASN A 568 29.79 17.27 -15.54
C ASN A 568 29.43 15.80 -15.16
N THR A 569 29.91 15.33 -14.01
CA THR A 569 29.57 13.99 -13.51
C THR A 569 28.09 13.91 -13.11
N PHE A 570 27.60 14.97 -12.48
CA PHE A 570 26.20 15.15 -12.12
C PHE A 570 25.70 16.52 -12.55
N LYS A 571 24.39 16.59 -12.89
CA LYS A 571 23.71 17.88 -13.10
C LYS A 571 23.46 18.56 -11.75
N THR A 572 23.55 19.90 -11.71
CA THR A 572 23.26 20.69 -10.51
C THR A 572 21.87 20.41 -9.97
N GLU A 573 20.90 20.24 -10.86
CA GLU A 573 19.53 19.94 -10.52
C GLU A 573 19.40 18.64 -9.72
N LEU A 574 20.12 17.58 -10.12
CA LEU A 574 20.11 16.30 -9.47
C LEU A 574 20.73 16.35 -8.06
N ILE A 575 21.86 17.04 -7.91
CA ILE A 575 22.52 17.20 -6.62
C ILE A 575 21.64 17.91 -5.60
N ASN A 576 20.88 18.92 -6.04
CA ASN A 576 19.97 19.68 -5.19
C ASN A 576 18.73 18.89 -4.73
N ARG A 577 18.50 17.69 -5.27
CA ARG A 577 17.37 16.82 -4.88
C ARG A 577 17.73 15.81 -3.80
N PHE A 578 19.02 15.63 -3.52
CA PHE A 578 19.46 14.85 -2.38
C PHE A 578 19.26 15.64 -1.08
N ASP A 579 18.67 15.04 -0.08
CA ASP A 579 18.50 15.65 1.24
C ASP A 579 19.84 15.81 1.95
N GLU A 580 20.76 14.85 1.72
CA GLU A 580 22.12 14.92 2.24
C GLU A 580 23.12 14.25 1.30
N VAL A 581 24.26 14.93 1.07
CA VAL A 581 25.40 14.38 0.35
C VAL A 581 26.47 14.02 1.38
N ILE A 582 26.75 12.73 1.50
CA ILE A 582 27.59 12.18 2.57
C ILE A 582 28.92 11.71 2.01
N LEU A 583 30.00 12.23 2.60
CA LEU A 583 31.37 11.91 2.21
C LEU A 583 31.94 10.80 3.07
N PHE A 584 32.29 9.68 2.45
CA PHE A 584 33.01 8.57 3.03
C PHE A 584 34.52 8.75 2.82
N LYS A 585 35.27 8.64 3.89
CA LYS A 585 36.75 8.76 3.86
C LYS A 585 37.44 7.42 3.73
N TYR A 586 38.73 7.45 3.34
CA TYR A 586 39.56 6.26 3.42
C TYR A 586 39.66 5.78 4.87
N LEU A 587 39.74 4.47 5.05
CA LEU A 587 39.88 3.84 6.36
C LEU A 587 41.33 3.91 6.84
N SER A 588 41.52 4.24 8.09
CA SER A 588 42.82 4.18 8.77
C SER A 588 43.23 2.72 9.10
N GLU A 589 44.53 2.49 9.40
CA GLU A 589 45.04 1.16 9.79
C GLU A 589 44.31 0.62 11.04
N ASP A 590 44.01 1.48 12.01
CA ASP A 590 43.28 1.09 13.23
C ASP A 590 41.83 0.68 12.92
N GLU A 591 41.13 1.41 12.05
CA GLU A 591 39.79 1.08 11.62
C GLU A 591 39.75 -0.24 10.84
N ILE A 592 40.75 -0.47 9.99
CA ILE A 592 40.94 -1.72 9.25
C ILE A 592 41.14 -2.90 10.19
N SER A 593 41.94 -2.71 11.24
CA SER A 593 42.16 -3.76 12.26
C SER A 593 40.86 -4.10 12.98
N LYS A 594 40.06 -3.10 13.34
CA LYS A 594 38.75 -3.29 13.97
C LYS A 594 37.75 -3.97 13.02
N ILE A 595 37.71 -3.58 11.74
CA ILE A 595 36.87 -4.22 10.70
C ILE A 595 37.31 -5.68 10.52
N THR A 596 38.61 -5.96 10.51
CA THR A 596 39.13 -7.33 10.40
C THR A 596 38.62 -8.19 11.57
N ALA A 597 38.69 -7.66 12.79
CA ALA A 597 38.18 -8.35 13.97
C ALA A 597 36.67 -8.60 13.89
N LEU A 598 35.89 -7.63 13.41
CA LEU A 598 34.44 -7.77 13.23
C LEU A 598 34.10 -8.86 12.20
N LEU A 599 34.75 -8.84 11.03
CA LEU A 599 34.51 -9.84 9.97
C LEU A 599 34.96 -11.25 10.41
N LEU A 600 36.02 -11.37 11.21
CA LEU A 600 36.43 -12.65 11.80
C LEU A 600 35.40 -13.17 12.79
N ASN A 601 34.85 -12.30 13.65
CA ASN A 601 33.80 -12.68 14.58
C ASN A 601 32.51 -13.13 13.83
N GLU A 602 32.12 -12.43 12.78
CA GLU A 602 30.96 -12.83 11.95
C GLU A 602 31.21 -14.19 11.28
N SER A 603 32.43 -14.44 10.80
CA SER A 603 32.80 -15.72 10.21
C SER A 603 32.78 -16.87 11.24
N PHE A 604 33.25 -16.59 12.46
CA PHE A 604 33.28 -17.58 13.54
C PHE A 604 31.92 -17.86 14.15
N HIS A 605 31.05 -16.86 14.19
CA HIS A 605 29.67 -17.04 14.65
C HIS A 605 28.91 -18.09 13.84
N LYS A 606 29.24 -18.25 12.54
CA LYS A 606 28.68 -19.33 11.71
C LYS A 606 29.07 -20.73 12.18
N LEU A 607 30.19 -20.89 12.89
CA LEU A 607 30.64 -22.17 13.43
C LEU A 607 29.92 -22.55 14.72
N GLU A 608 29.25 -21.61 15.38
CA GLU A 608 28.45 -21.87 16.58
C GLU A 608 27.23 -22.76 16.28
N ASP A 609 26.70 -22.71 15.05
CA ASP A 609 25.63 -23.61 14.60
C ASP A 609 26.07 -25.09 14.63
N ASP A 610 27.36 -25.33 14.43
CA ASP A 610 28.01 -26.64 14.56
C ASP A 610 28.58 -26.90 15.97
N GLN A 611 28.25 -26.03 16.96
CA GLN A 611 28.72 -26.11 18.34
C GLN A 611 30.25 -25.97 18.50
N ILE A 612 30.92 -25.32 17.53
CA ILE A 612 32.35 -25.03 17.58
C ILE A 612 32.54 -23.58 18.07
N ILE A 613 33.25 -23.41 19.17
CA ILE A 613 33.56 -22.08 19.71
C ILE A 613 34.95 -21.69 19.21
N ALA A 614 34.98 -20.76 18.23
CA ALA A 614 36.25 -20.27 17.65
C ALA A 614 36.61 -18.90 18.22
N ARG A 615 37.91 -18.69 18.49
CA ARG A 615 38.53 -17.44 18.91
C ARG A 615 39.75 -17.16 18.04
N PHE A 616 40.24 -15.93 18.05
CA PHE A 616 41.46 -15.55 17.38
C PHE A 616 42.30 -14.63 18.26
N ASP A 617 43.62 -14.61 18.02
CA ASP A 617 44.55 -13.69 18.68
C ASP A 617 44.88 -12.47 17.82
N ASP A 618 45.54 -11.46 18.42
CA ASP A 618 45.88 -10.21 17.74
C ASP A 618 46.88 -10.41 16.58
N THR A 619 47.66 -11.50 16.58
CA THR A 619 48.60 -11.80 15.49
C THR A 619 47.87 -12.12 14.19
N VAL A 620 46.69 -12.75 14.27
CA VAL A 620 45.82 -13.03 13.12
C VAL A 620 45.31 -11.72 12.51
N ILE A 621 44.83 -10.79 13.35
CA ILE A 621 44.35 -9.47 12.90
C ILE A 621 45.47 -8.73 12.17
N GLN A 622 46.65 -8.63 12.80
CA GLN A 622 47.82 -7.93 12.23
C GLN A 622 48.27 -8.54 10.91
N LYS A 623 48.26 -9.86 10.79
CA LYS A 623 48.65 -10.54 9.57
C LYS A 623 47.66 -10.27 8.44
N ILE A 624 46.36 -10.36 8.73
CA ILE A 624 45.30 -10.11 7.73
C ILE A 624 45.34 -8.65 7.30
N SER A 625 45.37 -7.72 8.26
CA SER A 625 45.40 -6.28 7.99
C SER A 625 46.58 -5.90 7.10
N LYS A 626 47.77 -6.43 7.35
CA LYS A 626 48.97 -6.16 6.53
C LYS A 626 48.91 -6.79 5.13
N LYS A 627 48.37 -8.00 4.99
CA LYS A 627 48.38 -8.73 3.71
C LYS A 627 47.15 -8.37 2.81
N ALA A 628 46.03 -8.08 3.42
CA ALA A 628 44.76 -7.84 2.69
C ALA A 628 44.47 -6.35 2.49
N PHE A 629 45.20 -5.47 3.19
CA PHE A 629 45.02 -4.04 3.03
C PHE A 629 45.51 -3.57 1.66
N ASP A 630 44.60 -2.97 0.93
CA ASP A 630 44.89 -2.24 -0.29
C ASP A 630 44.13 -0.92 -0.21
N SER A 631 44.82 0.18 -0.36
CA SER A 631 44.22 1.51 -0.28
C SER A 631 43.15 1.79 -1.35
N GLU A 632 43.15 1.03 -2.46
CA GLU A 632 42.19 1.18 -3.54
C GLU A 632 40.88 0.36 -3.30
N PHE A 633 41.01 -0.81 -2.65
CA PHE A 633 39.89 -1.73 -2.49
C PHE A 633 39.30 -1.79 -1.07
N GLY A 634 39.97 -1.15 -0.11
CA GLY A 634 39.50 -1.03 1.27
C GLY A 634 39.17 -2.37 1.94
N ALA A 635 38.08 -2.43 2.71
CA ALA A 635 37.66 -3.61 3.46
C ALA A 635 37.17 -4.80 2.59
N ARG A 636 36.87 -4.60 1.30
CA ARG A 636 36.40 -5.67 0.41
C ARG A 636 37.42 -6.78 0.24
N ASN A 637 38.70 -6.42 0.16
CA ASN A 637 39.81 -7.40 0.07
C ASN A 637 39.99 -8.19 1.36
N ILE A 638 39.72 -7.59 2.52
CA ILE A 638 39.80 -8.27 3.83
C ILE A 638 38.76 -9.39 3.90
N ALA A 639 37.50 -9.12 3.57
CA ALA A 639 36.43 -10.13 3.56
C ALA A 639 36.78 -11.30 2.62
N ARG A 640 37.28 -10.96 1.41
CA ARG A 640 37.77 -11.97 0.46
C ARG A 640 38.92 -12.80 1.00
N TYR A 641 39.90 -12.16 1.60
CA TYR A 641 41.07 -12.84 2.20
C TYR A 641 40.64 -13.78 3.33
N ILE A 642 39.76 -13.37 4.22
CA ILE A 642 39.22 -14.20 5.30
C ILE A 642 38.55 -15.44 4.69
N LYS A 643 37.68 -15.27 3.67
CA LYS A 643 37.00 -16.37 3.01
C LYS A 643 37.95 -17.38 2.36
N GLU A 644 38.94 -16.88 1.61
CA GLU A 644 39.87 -17.71 0.85
C GLU A 644 40.91 -18.39 1.76
N ASN A 645 41.36 -17.73 2.83
CA ASN A 645 42.48 -18.24 3.62
C ASN A 645 42.08 -18.77 5.00
N ILE A 646 41.03 -18.19 5.63
CA ILE A 646 40.61 -18.59 6.98
C ILE A 646 39.46 -19.58 6.90
N GLU A 647 38.33 -19.23 6.24
CA GLU A 647 37.20 -20.12 6.14
C GLU A 647 37.58 -21.42 5.41
N SER A 648 38.35 -21.33 4.33
CA SER A 648 38.87 -22.51 3.61
C SER A 648 39.79 -23.37 4.46
N PHE A 649 40.68 -22.73 5.25
CA PHE A 649 41.60 -23.45 6.16
C PHE A 649 40.79 -24.18 7.25
N LEU A 650 39.85 -23.50 7.93
CA LEU A 650 39.04 -24.10 8.99
C LEU A 650 38.13 -25.21 8.44
N SER A 651 37.50 -24.99 7.29
CA SER A 651 36.69 -26.02 6.61
C SER A 651 37.49 -27.30 6.33
N LYS A 652 38.76 -27.17 5.90
CA LYS A 652 39.65 -28.32 5.69
C LYS A 652 39.94 -29.05 7.01
N GLN A 653 40.19 -28.30 8.09
CA GLN A 653 40.47 -28.92 9.41
C GLN A 653 39.27 -29.67 9.96
N ILE A 654 38.05 -29.13 9.72
CA ILE A 654 36.78 -29.79 10.08
C ILE A 654 36.56 -31.06 9.26
N LEU A 655 36.78 -31.00 7.93
CA LEU A 655 36.61 -32.18 7.04
C LEU A 655 37.67 -33.26 7.32
N GLU A 656 38.86 -32.91 7.78
CA GLU A 656 39.90 -33.85 8.21
C GLU A 656 39.69 -34.41 9.62
N ASN A 657 38.52 -34.09 10.28
CA ASN A 657 38.20 -34.47 11.66
C ASN A 657 39.26 -34.02 12.72
N LYS A 658 39.96 -32.92 12.44
CA LYS A 658 40.91 -32.31 13.40
C LYS A 658 40.20 -31.29 14.30
N ILE A 659 39.04 -30.81 13.87
CA ILE A 659 38.11 -29.98 14.64
C ILE A 659 36.76 -30.70 14.62
N ASN A 660 36.23 -30.99 15.80
CA ASN A 660 34.99 -31.72 15.97
C ASN A 660 33.90 -30.83 16.61
N LYS A 661 32.65 -31.27 16.53
CA LYS A 661 31.54 -30.61 17.23
C LYS A 661 31.81 -30.58 18.75
N GLY A 662 31.67 -29.40 19.32
CA GLY A 662 31.94 -29.16 20.76
C GLY A 662 33.31 -28.68 21.08
N ASP A 663 34.23 -28.60 20.11
CA ASP A 663 35.61 -28.15 20.35
C ASP A 663 35.65 -26.62 20.56
N GLN A 664 36.59 -26.20 21.39
CA GLN A 664 36.98 -24.80 21.52
C GLN A 664 38.36 -24.61 20.86
N ILE A 665 38.39 -23.75 19.86
CA ILE A 665 39.61 -23.53 19.07
C ILE A 665 40.06 -22.08 19.13
N THR A 666 41.36 -21.87 19.06
CA THR A 666 41.94 -20.53 18.91
C THR A 666 42.77 -20.48 17.64
N LEU A 667 42.40 -19.60 16.71
CA LEU A 667 43.19 -19.33 15.51
C LEU A 667 44.34 -18.44 15.86
N SER A 668 45.59 -18.86 15.51
CA SER A 668 46.84 -18.13 15.74
C SER A 668 47.74 -18.17 14.50
N VAL A 669 48.87 -17.50 14.58
CA VAL A 669 49.90 -17.48 13.55
C VAL A 669 51.19 -18.02 14.09
N ASP A 670 51.79 -19.04 13.42
CA ASP A 670 53.06 -19.62 13.80
C ASP A 670 54.28 -18.73 13.44
N ASN A 671 55.46 -19.13 13.93
CA ASN A 671 56.71 -18.42 13.61
C ASN A 671 57.06 -18.42 12.11
N SER A 672 56.49 -19.32 11.34
CA SER A 672 56.62 -19.41 9.88
C SER A 672 55.57 -18.59 9.13
N ASN A 673 54.78 -17.79 9.86
CA ASN A 673 53.69 -16.97 9.32
C ASN A 673 52.57 -17.77 8.65
N ASN A 674 52.26 -19.01 9.14
CA ASN A 674 51.09 -19.77 8.72
C ASN A 674 49.97 -19.69 9.75
N PHE A 675 48.72 -19.91 9.32
CA PHE A 675 47.58 -20.04 10.24
C PHE A 675 47.61 -21.41 10.91
N ILE A 676 47.47 -21.44 12.22
CA ILE A 676 47.39 -22.67 13.03
C ILE A 676 46.18 -22.59 13.95
N VAL A 677 45.65 -23.75 14.29
CA VAL A 677 44.56 -23.91 15.29
C VAL A 677 45.20 -24.50 16.56
N ILE A 678 44.95 -23.85 17.68
CA ILE A 678 45.39 -24.23 19.00
C ILE A 678 44.21 -24.67 19.86
#